data_91ee0fb15ffc1f19e788d1df5651c383
#
_entry.id   91ee0fb15ffc1f19e788d1df5651c383
#
_cell.length_a   1.000
_cell.length_b   1.000
_cell.length_c   1.000
_cell.angle_alpha   90.00
_cell.angle_beta   90.00
_cell.angle_gamma   90.00
#
_symmetry.space_group_name_H-M   'P 1'
#
loop_
_entity.id
_entity.type
_entity.pdbx_description
1 polymer ?
#
loop_
_entity_poly.entity_id
_entity_poly.type
_entity_poly.pdbx_seq_one_letter_code
_entity_poly.pdbx_strand_id
1 'polypeptide(L)'
;MRKPSLLVLLLCTLSLFAEIRVTKVEVKPRWPWSGLVDVTYTIEGDVGEYCSVTFSGRDRARNQSIAMKSMSGAGTTKFLLSSGTHTATWNAAKDVPGFHTPSFTVSVDATPTVPLYLVVDLSGGANANRYPVGYTTTAPNLDDPALRTTELWLRRITKGKFMMGSPTDEKGRLDDETRHEVTLTRDYYVGVFECTQRQWELVMGDRPSYFSNNEFYATRPVEQVTYNQVRGGVWPDERDVVDADSFMGRLQKRTGLTFDLPTEAQWEYACRAGTTKALNSDKNLSDKEKDDSVAEVGRYLHNGGEEGKDNRDCGTENGTNAVGSYDSNAWGLYDCHGNVCEWCLDWYQEDLGASDATDPVGPASNKKNQRVAKGGSWSQNAQRCRSAYRLNSAADEPDRRIGFRVACMLNTYLVIDLSGGPTAKSYPHRYSEFPPDLNDDICRTTELWLRRIPKGKFTMGSPDDETGRESDETRHEVTLTRDYYVGDFECTQRQWQLVMGDRPSFFRNDAYYATRPVEQVSYEDIRGNSPTGGAGWPEYGNAVDSDSFMGRLRKRTGLLAFDLPTEAEWEYACRAGTTTALNSGKDLTGTVECSNMADVGRYWYNGVSEFSEYCTTDNGTAKAGTYRPNDWGLYDMHGNVYEWCLDWYGDYPTEAVTDPQGASAGSVRVQRGGSWYSIAQYCRSAYRSNGRPSSRNSYDGFRVAFRP
;
A
#
# COMPACT_ATOMS: atom_id res chain seq x y z
N MET A 1 -59.52 -25.67 18.82
CA MET A 1 -58.65 -25.35 17.67
C MET A 1 -57.52 -24.45 18.19
N ARG A 2 -56.36 -25.07 18.44
CA ARG A 2 -55.12 -24.35 18.88
C ARG A 2 -54.35 -23.95 17.63
N LYS A 3 -54.00 -22.65 17.51
CA LYS A 3 -53.10 -22.14 16.48
C LYS A 3 -51.67 -22.55 16.78
N PRO A 4 -50.85 -22.98 15.82
CA PRO A 4 -49.43 -23.20 16.04
C PRO A 4 -48.70 -21.88 16.06
N SER A 5 -47.90 -21.66 17.12
CA SER A 5 -46.93 -20.59 17.22
C SER A 5 -45.76 -20.85 16.30
N LEU A 6 -45.51 -19.94 15.38
CA LEU A 6 -44.36 -19.96 14.48
C LEU A 6 -43.10 -19.52 15.30
N LEU A 7 -42.25 -20.44 15.62
CA LEU A 7 -40.95 -20.18 16.25
C LEU A 7 -40.02 -19.67 15.14
N VAL A 8 -39.80 -18.36 15.06
CA VAL A 8 -38.76 -17.77 14.21
C VAL A 8 -37.42 -18.05 14.85
N LEU A 9 -36.70 -19.02 14.32
CA LEU A 9 -35.29 -19.27 14.67
C LEU A 9 -34.47 -18.14 14.05
N LEU A 10 -34.07 -17.17 14.88
CA LEU A 10 -33.08 -16.17 14.50
C LEU A 10 -31.72 -16.90 14.44
N LEU A 11 -31.32 -17.31 13.25
CA LEU A 11 -29.94 -17.75 12.99
C LEU A 11 -29.05 -16.50 13.09
N CYS A 12 -28.51 -16.27 14.28
CA CYS A 12 -27.28 -15.47 14.42
C CYS A 12 -26.18 -16.21 13.67
N THR A 13 -25.83 -15.74 12.48
CA THR A 13 -24.55 -16.04 11.87
C THR A 13 -23.46 -15.40 12.75
N LEU A 14 -22.91 -16.18 13.66
CA LEU A 14 -21.64 -15.84 14.31
C LEU A 14 -20.61 -15.76 13.19
N SER A 15 -20.16 -14.55 12.87
CA SER A 15 -18.96 -14.32 12.09
C SER A 15 -17.79 -14.91 12.91
N LEU A 16 -17.22 -15.99 12.40
CA LEU A 16 -15.96 -16.57 12.88
C LEU A 16 -14.80 -15.67 12.40
N PHE A 17 -14.74 -14.43 12.87
CA PHE A 17 -13.51 -13.65 12.87
C PHE A 17 -12.86 -13.87 14.24
N ALA A 18 -11.56 -14.11 14.26
CA ALA A 18 -10.82 -14.12 15.51
C ALA A 18 -10.99 -12.74 16.14
N GLU A 19 -11.69 -12.67 17.25
CA GLU A 19 -11.94 -11.43 17.96
C GLU A 19 -10.59 -10.90 18.50
N ILE A 20 -10.23 -9.67 18.14
CA ILE A 20 -9.01 -9.04 18.64
C ILE A 20 -9.01 -9.05 20.17
N ARG A 21 -7.99 -9.63 20.79
CA ARG A 21 -7.95 -9.87 22.24
C ARG A 21 -6.55 -9.76 22.83
N VAL A 22 -6.49 -9.44 24.10
CA VAL A 22 -5.24 -9.50 24.86
C VAL A 22 -5.09 -10.91 25.46
N THR A 23 -4.01 -11.60 25.12
CA THR A 23 -3.76 -12.99 25.54
C THR A 23 -2.76 -13.10 26.66
N LYS A 24 -1.88 -12.10 26.83
CA LYS A 24 -0.84 -12.11 27.86
C LYS A 24 -0.65 -10.69 28.40
N VAL A 25 -0.54 -10.58 29.74
CA VAL A 25 -0.17 -9.33 30.41
C VAL A 25 0.88 -9.65 31.47
N GLU A 26 2.05 -9.02 31.35
CA GLU A 26 3.14 -9.08 32.31
C GLU A 26 3.36 -7.72 32.96
N VAL A 27 3.47 -7.67 34.27
CA VAL A 27 3.65 -6.44 35.02
C VAL A 27 4.99 -6.51 35.75
N LYS A 28 5.90 -5.59 35.45
CA LYS A 28 7.26 -5.59 35.97
C LYS A 28 7.66 -4.22 36.55
N PRO A 29 7.74 -4.07 37.89
CA PRO A 29 8.34 -2.87 38.49
C PRO A 29 9.79 -2.72 38.04
N ARG A 30 10.23 -1.52 37.71
CA ARG A 30 11.63 -1.25 37.37
C ARG A 30 12.49 -1.26 38.64
N TRP A 31 13.61 -1.96 38.59
CA TRP A 31 14.55 -2.04 39.70
C TRP A 31 15.88 -1.33 39.36
N PRO A 32 16.48 -0.53 40.28
CA PRO A 32 15.94 -0.19 41.63
C PRO A 32 14.62 0.59 41.50
N TRP A 33 13.78 0.54 42.54
CA TRP A 33 12.43 1.11 42.50
C TRP A 33 12.44 2.59 42.16
N SER A 34 11.96 2.92 40.96
CA SER A 34 11.89 4.29 40.40
C SER A 34 10.47 4.86 40.39
N GLY A 35 9.49 4.11 40.95
CA GLY A 35 8.08 4.43 40.82
C GLY A 35 7.48 4.11 39.43
N LEU A 36 8.25 3.48 38.53
CA LEU A 36 7.82 3.09 37.20
C LEU A 36 7.52 1.58 37.16
N VAL A 37 6.44 1.24 36.47
CA VAL A 37 6.00 -0.14 36.25
C VAL A 37 5.81 -0.37 34.76
N ASP A 38 6.54 -1.31 34.19
CA ASP A 38 6.35 -1.73 32.79
C ASP A 38 5.22 -2.77 32.74
N VAL A 39 4.31 -2.55 31.79
CA VAL A 39 3.19 -3.44 31.46
C VAL A 39 3.42 -3.92 30.04
N THR A 40 3.87 -5.15 29.90
CA THR A 40 4.05 -5.82 28.60
C THR A 40 2.82 -6.69 28.33
N TYR A 41 2.22 -6.55 27.16
CA TYR A 41 1.01 -7.30 26.80
C TYR A 41 1.04 -7.71 25.34
N THR A 42 0.41 -8.84 25.04
CA THR A 42 0.31 -9.39 23.69
C THR A 42 -1.13 -9.27 23.19
N ILE A 43 -1.30 -8.63 22.04
CA ILE A 43 -2.57 -8.54 21.31
C ILE A 43 -2.55 -9.62 20.24
N GLU A 44 -3.56 -10.49 20.26
CA GLU A 44 -3.88 -11.41 19.16
C GLU A 44 -5.11 -10.88 18.42
N GLY A 45 -5.06 -10.92 17.10
CA GLY A 45 -6.09 -10.48 16.18
C GLY A 45 -5.59 -10.67 14.77
N ASP A 46 -6.46 -10.53 13.78
CA ASP A 46 -6.07 -10.62 12.39
C ASP A 46 -5.19 -9.44 11.99
N VAL A 47 -4.21 -9.69 11.14
CA VAL A 47 -3.33 -8.63 10.62
C VAL A 47 -4.16 -7.65 9.79
N GLY A 48 -3.92 -6.35 9.97
CA GLY A 48 -4.74 -5.29 9.38
C GLY A 48 -5.94 -4.90 10.24
N GLU A 49 -6.18 -5.59 11.37
CA GLU A 49 -7.08 -5.12 12.41
C GLU A 49 -6.35 -4.22 13.40
N TYR A 50 -7.02 -3.17 13.79
CA TYR A 50 -6.52 -2.21 14.76
C TYR A 50 -7.41 -2.18 15.98
N CYS A 51 -6.82 -1.91 17.14
CA CYS A 51 -7.55 -1.72 18.38
C CYS A 51 -7.07 -0.49 19.14
N SER A 52 -7.96 0.07 19.91
CA SER A 52 -7.63 0.89 21.06
C SER A 52 -7.47 0.01 22.28
N VAL A 53 -6.58 0.40 23.20
CA VAL A 53 -6.40 -0.34 24.47
C VAL A 53 -6.67 0.55 25.66
N THR A 54 -7.20 -0.07 26.72
CA THR A 54 -7.41 0.59 28.01
C THR A 54 -6.73 -0.20 29.12
N PHE A 55 -6.19 0.51 30.11
CA PHE A 55 -5.47 -0.08 31.24
C PHE A 55 -6.26 0.12 32.52
N SER A 56 -6.42 -0.95 33.29
CA SER A 56 -7.01 -0.89 34.64
C SER A 56 -6.15 -1.64 35.66
N GLY A 57 -5.79 -0.96 36.73
CA GLY A 57 -5.02 -1.52 37.84
C GLY A 57 -5.89 -1.98 38.98
N ARG A 58 -5.48 -3.06 39.69
CA ARG A 58 -6.15 -3.52 40.92
C ARG A 58 -5.15 -3.99 41.98
N ASP A 59 -5.28 -3.46 43.17
CA ASP A 59 -4.67 -4.02 44.34
C ASP A 59 -5.58 -5.12 44.91
N ARG A 60 -5.19 -6.38 44.72
CA ARG A 60 -5.99 -7.53 45.16
C ARG A 60 -5.97 -7.68 46.68
N ALA A 61 -4.89 -7.28 47.36
CA ALA A 61 -4.80 -7.39 48.82
C ALA A 61 -5.78 -6.46 49.52
N ARG A 62 -6.03 -5.27 48.95
CA ARG A 62 -6.96 -4.27 49.49
C ARG A 62 -8.31 -4.27 48.79
N ASN A 63 -8.47 -5.10 47.76
CA ASN A 63 -9.63 -5.13 46.86
C ASN A 63 -9.99 -3.74 46.26
N GLN A 64 -8.98 -2.96 45.93
CA GLN A 64 -9.12 -1.58 45.47
C GLN A 64 -8.74 -1.43 44.00
N SER A 65 -9.55 -0.71 43.20
CA SER A 65 -9.20 -0.29 41.88
C SER A 65 -8.23 0.88 41.92
N ILE A 66 -7.23 0.86 41.06
CA ILE A 66 -6.18 1.88 40.93
C ILE A 66 -6.29 2.53 39.56
N ALA A 67 -6.48 3.85 39.53
CA ALA A 67 -6.51 4.61 38.26
C ALA A 67 -5.06 4.81 37.76
N MET A 68 -4.75 4.25 36.63
CA MET A 68 -3.45 4.37 35.96
C MET A 68 -3.48 5.55 34.97
N LYS A 69 -3.38 6.78 35.50
CA LYS A 69 -3.52 8.02 34.67
C LYS A 69 -2.23 8.41 33.96
N SER A 70 -1.09 8.19 34.62
CA SER A 70 0.24 8.58 34.10
C SER A 70 0.90 7.43 33.39
N MET A 71 0.25 6.98 32.30
CA MET A 71 0.76 5.96 31.36
C MET A 71 1.54 6.60 30.22
N SER A 72 2.53 5.89 29.67
CA SER A 72 3.27 6.24 28.47
C SER A 72 3.65 5.00 27.68
N GLY A 73 3.97 5.15 26.40
CA GLY A 73 4.32 4.03 25.51
C GLY A 73 3.14 3.50 24.70
N ALA A 74 3.22 2.24 24.27
CA ALA A 74 2.23 1.65 23.38
C ALA A 74 0.81 1.65 23.99
N GLY A 75 -0.19 2.00 23.18
CA GLY A 75 -1.60 2.09 23.59
C GLY A 75 -1.97 3.29 24.46
N THR A 76 -1.02 4.20 24.72
CA THR A 76 -1.26 5.43 25.47
C THR A 76 -1.16 6.70 24.60
N THR A 77 -0.84 6.52 23.33
CA THR A 77 -0.76 7.58 22.32
C THR A 77 -2.04 7.66 21.49
N LYS A 78 -2.12 8.65 20.58
CA LYS A 78 -3.22 8.77 19.62
C LYS A 78 -3.33 7.59 18.63
N PHE A 79 -2.27 6.78 18.51
CA PHE A 79 -2.22 5.71 17.51
C PHE A 79 -2.83 4.41 18.01
N LEU A 80 -3.54 3.74 17.13
CA LEU A 80 -4.08 2.40 17.31
C LEU A 80 -2.96 1.36 17.28
N LEU A 81 -3.17 0.23 17.92
CA LEU A 81 -2.25 -0.89 17.92
C LEU A 81 -2.77 -2.00 17.01
N SER A 82 -1.86 -2.71 16.37
CA SER A 82 -2.09 -3.98 15.68
C SER A 82 -1.75 -5.17 16.59
N SER A 83 -1.95 -6.39 16.10
CA SER A 83 -1.45 -7.61 16.74
C SER A 83 0.06 -7.52 17.02
N GLY A 84 0.51 -8.19 18.08
CA GLY A 84 1.91 -8.19 18.50
C GLY A 84 2.10 -7.95 19.99
N THR A 85 3.38 -7.94 20.43
CA THR A 85 3.74 -7.68 21.82
C THR A 85 4.11 -6.21 22.01
N HIS A 86 3.45 -5.56 22.94
CA HIS A 86 3.55 -4.13 23.20
C HIS A 86 3.95 -3.87 24.66
N THR A 87 4.58 -2.72 24.92
CA THR A 87 4.94 -2.31 26.27
C THR A 87 4.50 -0.87 26.53
N ALA A 88 3.79 -0.68 27.63
CA ALA A 88 3.47 0.62 28.22
C ALA A 88 4.13 0.75 29.59
N THR A 89 4.40 1.98 30.02
CA THR A 89 4.99 2.26 31.32
C THR A 89 4.04 3.11 32.17
N TRP A 90 3.70 2.64 33.36
CA TRP A 90 2.93 3.40 34.32
C TRP A 90 3.84 4.10 35.33
N ASN A 91 3.62 5.40 35.55
CA ASN A 91 4.27 6.15 36.63
C ASN A 91 3.43 6.06 37.91
N ALA A 92 3.63 4.97 38.65
CA ALA A 92 2.90 4.69 39.89
C ALA A 92 3.17 5.73 40.96
N ALA A 93 4.39 6.24 41.08
CA ALA A 93 4.75 7.26 42.05
C ALA A 93 4.01 8.58 41.86
N LYS A 94 3.68 8.92 40.61
CA LYS A 94 2.91 10.12 40.28
C LYS A 94 1.42 9.97 40.61
N ASP A 95 0.83 8.84 40.26
CA ASP A 95 -0.61 8.62 40.41
C ASP A 95 -1.00 8.21 41.86
N VAL A 96 -0.13 7.45 42.52
CA VAL A 96 -0.32 6.93 43.89
C VAL A 96 0.98 7.08 44.68
N PRO A 97 1.25 8.27 45.26
CA PRO A 97 2.46 8.48 46.07
C PRO A 97 2.57 7.45 47.19
N GLY A 98 3.75 6.83 47.32
CA GLY A 98 3.97 5.76 48.28
C GLY A 98 3.33 4.42 47.92
N PHE A 99 3.00 4.20 46.62
CA PHE A 99 2.43 2.94 46.15
C PHE A 99 3.28 1.74 46.56
N HIS A 100 2.69 0.90 47.35
CA HIS A 100 3.28 -0.36 47.82
C HIS A 100 2.19 -1.41 48.04
N THR A 101 2.25 -2.49 47.29
CA THR A 101 1.32 -3.61 47.41
C THR A 101 2.01 -4.92 47.03
N PRO A 102 1.75 -6.02 47.74
CA PRO A 102 2.27 -7.35 47.43
C PRO A 102 1.52 -8.04 46.30
N SER A 103 0.37 -7.49 45.85
CA SER A 103 -0.50 -8.16 44.84
C SER A 103 -1.18 -7.17 43.91
N PHE A 104 -0.37 -6.50 43.07
CA PHE A 104 -0.86 -5.64 42.00
C PHE A 104 -1.08 -6.43 40.73
N THR A 105 -2.22 -6.20 40.07
CA THR A 105 -2.54 -6.75 38.76
C THR A 105 -3.00 -5.64 37.84
N VAL A 106 -2.69 -5.78 36.53
CA VAL A 106 -3.18 -4.91 35.47
C VAL A 106 -4.01 -5.75 34.51
N SER A 107 -5.19 -5.26 34.15
CA SER A 107 -5.95 -5.73 33.00
C SER A 107 -5.72 -4.77 31.84
N VAL A 108 -5.56 -5.32 30.68
CA VAL A 108 -5.48 -4.59 29.41
C VAL A 108 -6.61 -5.09 28.54
N ASP A 109 -7.51 -4.19 28.16
CA ASP A 109 -8.66 -4.52 27.30
C ASP A 109 -8.43 -3.90 25.91
N ALA A 110 -8.53 -4.72 24.86
CA ALA A 110 -8.41 -4.31 23.46
C ALA A 110 -9.81 -4.20 22.84
N THR A 111 -10.09 -3.08 22.16
CA THR A 111 -11.36 -2.85 21.46
C THR A 111 -11.10 -2.71 19.97
N PRO A 112 -11.62 -3.60 19.11
CA PRO A 112 -11.50 -3.50 17.66
C PRO A 112 -11.94 -2.13 17.16
N THR A 113 -11.14 -1.53 16.28
CA THR A 113 -11.35 -0.14 15.89
C THR A 113 -10.93 0.09 14.45
N VAL A 114 -11.83 0.61 13.61
CA VAL A 114 -11.52 0.97 12.21
C VAL A 114 -10.80 2.33 12.19
N PRO A 115 -9.59 2.42 11.60
CA PRO A 115 -8.88 3.70 11.51
C PRO A 115 -9.65 4.71 10.67
N LEU A 116 -9.76 5.94 11.17
CA LEU A 116 -10.33 7.06 10.43
C LEU A 116 -9.27 7.94 9.78
N TYR A 117 -8.06 7.91 10.29
CA TYR A 117 -6.94 8.71 9.79
C TYR A 117 -5.68 7.86 9.65
N LEU A 118 -4.98 8.08 8.56
CA LEU A 118 -3.61 7.67 8.30
C LEU A 118 -2.70 8.89 8.54
N VAL A 119 -1.60 8.69 9.26
CA VAL A 119 -0.63 9.74 9.57
C VAL A 119 0.76 9.28 9.16
N VAL A 120 1.46 10.08 8.36
CA VAL A 120 2.85 9.84 7.98
C VAL A 120 3.73 10.88 8.66
N ASP A 121 4.74 10.44 9.39
CA ASP A 121 5.72 11.31 10.02
C ASP A 121 6.88 11.59 9.05
N LEU A 122 6.93 12.82 8.54
CA LEU A 122 7.93 13.30 7.60
C LEU A 122 9.16 13.93 8.29
N SER A 123 9.22 13.95 9.62
CA SER A 123 10.26 14.68 10.40
C SER A 123 11.68 14.21 10.08
N GLY A 124 11.86 12.98 9.59
CA GLY A 124 13.14 12.48 9.11
C GLY A 124 13.72 13.21 7.89
N GLY A 125 12.89 13.99 7.18
CA GLY A 125 13.29 14.83 6.05
C GLY A 125 13.66 14.07 4.78
N ALA A 126 14.17 14.82 3.77
CA ALA A 126 14.40 14.34 2.41
C ALA A 126 15.44 13.20 2.29
N ASN A 127 16.27 13.01 3.30
CA ASN A 127 17.29 11.95 3.33
C ASN A 127 16.89 10.74 4.18
N ALA A 128 15.67 10.72 4.75
CA ALA A 128 15.20 9.58 5.52
C ALA A 128 15.07 8.33 4.66
N ASN A 129 15.48 7.19 5.19
CA ASN A 129 15.28 5.90 4.52
C ASN A 129 13.82 5.43 4.63
N ARG A 130 13.10 5.85 5.68
CA ARG A 130 11.71 5.45 5.95
C ARG A 130 10.98 6.60 6.64
N TYR A 131 9.69 6.73 6.37
CA TYR A 131 8.75 7.55 7.11
C TYR A 131 7.85 6.66 7.97
N PRO A 132 7.81 6.88 9.31
CA PRO A 132 6.87 6.18 10.17
C PRO A 132 5.42 6.44 9.76
N VAL A 133 4.60 5.40 9.84
CA VAL A 133 3.18 5.44 9.52
C VAL A 133 2.39 5.05 10.77
N GLY A 134 1.34 5.79 11.06
CA GLY A 134 0.45 5.53 12.18
C GLY A 134 -1.02 5.67 11.78
N TYR A 135 -1.90 4.96 12.50
CA TYR A 135 -3.34 4.95 12.27
C TYR A 135 -4.08 5.39 13.52
N THR A 136 -5.13 6.22 13.38
CA THR A 136 -5.86 6.76 14.52
C THR A 136 -7.33 7.00 14.19
N THR A 137 -8.19 7.01 15.22
CA THR A 137 -9.56 7.52 15.15
C THR A 137 -9.68 8.95 15.64
N THR A 138 -8.63 9.46 16.30
CA THR A 138 -8.62 10.81 16.84
C THR A 138 -8.50 11.81 15.70
N ALA A 139 -9.42 12.77 15.64
CA ALA A 139 -9.34 13.86 14.67
C ALA A 139 -8.07 14.71 14.90
N PRO A 140 -7.53 15.31 13.82
CA PRO A 140 -6.36 16.17 13.92
C PRO A 140 -6.64 17.37 14.85
N ASN A 141 -5.67 17.68 15.71
CA ASN A 141 -5.73 18.89 16.54
C ASN A 141 -5.14 20.07 15.77
N LEU A 142 -5.98 21.00 15.37
CA LEU A 142 -5.56 22.16 14.56
C LEU A 142 -4.54 23.10 15.24
N ASP A 143 -4.42 23.02 16.57
CA ASP A 143 -3.43 23.78 17.34
C ASP A 143 -2.04 23.11 17.33
N ASP A 144 -1.93 21.87 16.88
CA ASP A 144 -0.65 21.18 16.77
C ASP A 144 0.07 21.58 15.48
N PRO A 145 1.22 22.28 15.56
CA PRO A 145 1.93 22.71 14.37
C PRO A 145 2.48 21.54 13.52
N ALA A 146 2.69 20.36 14.10
CA ALA A 146 3.16 19.19 13.39
C ALA A 146 2.20 18.79 12.26
N LEU A 147 0.91 18.98 12.49
CA LEU A 147 -0.18 18.67 11.56
C LEU A 147 -0.01 19.32 10.16
N ARG A 148 0.59 20.52 10.12
CA ARG A 148 0.78 21.29 8.88
C ARG A 148 2.24 21.33 8.43
N THR A 149 3.14 20.72 9.20
CA THR A 149 4.59 20.84 8.93
C THR A 149 5.29 19.50 8.78
N THR A 150 5.26 18.64 9.79
CA THR A 150 6.04 17.41 9.83
C THR A 150 5.19 16.14 9.73
N GLU A 151 3.88 16.24 9.90
CA GLU A 151 2.96 15.12 9.74
C GLU A 151 2.07 15.32 8.50
N LEU A 152 1.88 14.29 7.71
CA LEU A 152 0.92 14.25 6.61
C LEU A 152 -0.29 13.44 7.09
N TRP A 153 -1.43 14.10 7.22
CA TRP A 153 -2.68 13.51 7.70
C TRP A 153 -3.64 13.24 6.55
N LEU A 154 -4.12 12.01 6.46
CA LEU A 154 -5.12 11.60 5.48
C LEU A 154 -6.36 11.06 6.18
N ARG A 155 -7.52 11.45 5.67
CA ARG A 155 -8.84 10.99 6.12
C ARG A 155 -9.29 9.80 5.29
N ARG A 156 -9.80 8.72 5.92
CA ARG A 156 -10.47 7.62 5.22
C ARG A 156 -11.80 8.08 4.65
N ILE A 157 -11.97 7.85 3.37
CA ILE A 157 -13.21 8.08 2.62
C ILE A 157 -13.78 6.70 2.28
N THR A 158 -14.98 6.43 2.72
CA THR A 158 -15.67 5.18 2.41
C THR A 158 -16.19 5.20 0.99
N LYS A 159 -16.11 4.04 0.32
CA LYS A 159 -16.72 3.81 -0.99
C LYS A 159 -18.19 4.21 -1.01
N GLY A 160 -18.70 4.58 -2.16
CA GLY A 160 -20.11 4.98 -2.29
C GLY A 160 -20.45 5.53 -3.65
N LYS A 161 -21.65 6.08 -3.75
CA LYS A 161 -22.18 6.68 -4.96
C LYS A 161 -22.46 8.16 -4.76
N PHE A 162 -22.28 8.94 -5.81
CA PHE A 162 -22.62 10.36 -5.82
C PHE A 162 -22.95 10.86 -7.22
N MET A 163 -23.53 12.04 -7.30
CA MET A 163 -23.75 12.74 -8.55
C MET A 163 -22.52 13.66 -8.81
N MET A 164 -21.67 13.30 -9.75
CA MET A 164 -20.56 14.09 -10.25
C MET A 164 -21.05 15.16 -11.23
N GLY A 165 -20.39 16.32 -11.25
CA GLY A 165 -20.79 17.45 -12.09
C GLY A 165 -21.85 18.33 -11.44
N SER A 166 -22.45 19.26 -12.20
CA SER A 166 -23.40 20.25 -11.70
C SER A 166 -24.76 20.20 -12.42
N PRO A 167 -25.86 20.49 -11.70
CA PRO A 167 -27.16 20.62 -12.34
C PRO A 167 -27.18 21.84 -13.30
N THR A 168 -28.04 21.78 -14.31
CA THR A 168 -28.12 22.79 -15.39
C THR A 168 -28.47 24.20 -14.90
N ASP A 169 -29.09 24.31 -13.74
CA ASP A 169 -29.50 25.56 -13.08
C ASP A 169 -28.49 26.06 -12.04
N GLU A 170 -27.38 25.35 -11.83
CA GLU A 170 -26.35 25.80 -10.87
C GLU A 170 -25.67 27.07 -11.34
N LYS A 171 -25.66 28.09 -10.49
CA LYS A 171 -25.05 29.36 -10.82
C LYS A 171 -23.51 29.23 -10.98
N GLY A 172 -23.03 29.66 -12.13
CA GLY A 172 -21.59 29.55 -12.47
C GLY A 172 -21.20 28.24 -13.15
N ARG A 173 -22.15 27.34 -13.43
CA ARG A 173 -21.93 26.11 -14.20
C ARG A 173 -21.25 26.38 -15.54
N LEU A 174 -20.35 25.48 -15.94
CA LEU A 174 -19.74 25.40 -17.27
C LEU A 174 -20.21 24.14 -18.00
N ASP A 175 -20.04 24.13 -19.33
CA ASP A 175 -20.58 23.05 -20.17
C ASP A 175 -19.87 21.71 -20.02
N ASP A 176 -18.63 21.72 -19.50
CA ASP A 176 -17.81 20.55 -19.25
C ASP A 176 -18.14 19.81 -17.91
N GLU A 177 -19.16 20.29 -17.17
CA GLU A 177 -19.59 19.75 -15.89
C GLU A 177 -20.85 18.86 -16.04
N THR A 178 -20.90 18.00 -17.05
CA THR A 178 -22.05 17.13 -17.32
C THR A 178 -22.35 16.23 -16.11
N ARG A 179 -23.61 16.30 -15.61
CA ARG A 179 -24.00 15.60 -14.40
C ARG A 179 -24.34 14.13 -14.68
N HIS A 180 -23.72 13.20 -13.93
CA HIS A 180 -23.95 11.76 -14.02
C HIS A 180 -23.67 11.07 -12.67
N GLU A 181 -24.18 9.83 -12.46
CA GLU A 181 -23.90 9.06 -11.25
C GLU A 181 -22.51 8.40 -11.36
N VAL A 182 -21.69 8.54 -10.32
CA VAL A 182 -20.43 7.84 -10.17
C VAL A 182 -20.48 6.90 -8.98
N THR A 183 -20.06 5.65 -9.18
CA THR A 183 -19.84 4.65 -8.13
C THR A 183 -18.34 4.49 -7.88
N LEU A 184 -17.89 4.79 -6.66
CA LEU A 184 -16.56 4.44 -6.17
C LEU A 184 -16.66 3.11 -5.42
N THR A 185 -15.96 2.08 -5.90
CA THR A 185 -16.10 0.71 -5.37
C THR A 185 -15.17 0.40 -4.21
N ARG A 186 -14.20 1.29 -3.92
CA ARG A 186 -13.17 1.09 -2.90
C ARG A 186 -13.06 2.28 -1.97
N ASP A 187 -12.76 1.99 -0.70
CA ASP A 187 -12.34 3.00 0.25
C ASP A 187 -10.95 3.52 -0.14
N TYR A 188 -10.64 4.75 0.24
CA TYR A 188 -9.31 5.35 0.05
C TYR A 188 -9.07 6.38 1.15
N TYR A 189 -7.81 6.77 1.34
CA TYR A 189 -7.47 7.92 2.15
C TYR A 189 -7.16 9.13 1.27
N VAL A 190 -7.50 10.32 1.75
CA VAL A 190 -7.20 11.58 1.08
C VAL A 190 -6.68 12.59 2.09
N GLY A 191 -5.74 13.45 1.69
CA GLY A 191 -5.16 14.48 2.53
C GLY A 191 -6.23 15.35 3.19
N VAL A 192 -6.13 15.52 4.52
CA VAL A 192 -7.01 16.42 5.28
C VAL A 192 -6.86 17.85 4.78
N PHE A 193 -5.65 18.22 4.37
CA PHE A 193 -5.26 19.51 3.79
C PHE A 193 -4.61 19.30 2.42
N GLU A 194 -4.46 20.41 1.69
CA GLU A 194 -3.47 20.53 0.63
C GLU A 194 -2.07 20.22 1.19
N CYS A 195 -1.17 19.64 0.39
CA CYS A 195 0.21 19.42 0.79
C CYS A 195 0.90 20.79 1.02
N THR A 196 1.56 20.95 2.18
CA THR A 196 2.21 22.22 2.52
C THR A 196 3.62 22.33 1.94
N GLN A 197 4.14 23.56 1.84
CA GLN A 197 5.51 23.81 1.39
C GLN A 197 6.55 23.13 2.29
N ARG A 198 6.29 23.04 3.61
CA ARG A 198 7.18 22.33 4.52
C ARG A 198 7.13 20.82 4.33
N GLN A 199 5.96 20.23 4.11
CA GLN A 199 5.83 18.81 3.78
C GLN A 199 6.53 18.47 2.46
N TRP A 200 6.37 19.32 1.44
CA TRP A 200 7.12 19.21 0.19
C TRP A 200 8.64 19.21 0.43
N GLU A 201 9.14 20.22 1.15
CA GLU A 201 10.57 20.35 1.47
C GLU A 201 11.12 19.12 2.20
N LEU A 202 10.34 18.52 3.12
CA LEU A 202 10.74 17.31 3.84
C LEU A 202 10.80 16.07 2.95
N VAL A 203 10.04 16.01 1.85
CA VAL A 203 10.06 14.89 0.91
C VAL A 203 11.04 15.11 -0.22
N MET A 204 11.05 16.31 -0.83
CA MET A 204 11.79 16.63 -2.05
C MET A 204 13.15 17.26 -1.79
N GLY A 205 13.28 18.05 -0.72
CA GLY A 205 14.52 18.74 -0.33
C GLY A 205 14.67 20.16 -0.89
N ASP A 206 13.67 20.67 -1.63
CA ASP A 206 13.66 22.01 -2.24
C ASP A 206 12.39 22.78 -1.90
N ARG A 207 12.30 24.03 -2.34
CA ARG A 207 11.18 24.96 -2.10
C ARG A 207 10.79 25.67 -3.39
N PRO A 208 9.93 25.05 -4.23
CA PRO A 208 9.57 25.59 -5.56
C PRO A 208 8.60 26.77 -5.53
N SER A 209 7.84 26.93 -4.44
CA SER A 209 6.70 27.84 -4.34
C SER A 209 7.03 29.31 -4.59
N TYR A 210 6.10 30.01 -5.23
CA TYR A 210 6.16 31.43 -5.44
C TYR A 210 6.04 32.23 -4.12
N PHE A 211 5.05 31.88 -3.27
CA PHE A 211 4.85 32.51 -1.96
C PHE A 211 5.84 31.97 -0.92
N SER A 212 7.03 32.53 -0.87
CA SER A 212 8.19 31.97 -0.17
C SER A 212 8.59 32.70 1.12
N ASN A 213 7.71 33.57 1.67
CA ASN A 213 7.95 34.27 2.94
C ASN A 213 8.31 33.27 4.06
N ASN A 214 9.48 33.45 4.68
CA ASN A 214 10.03 32.49 5.65
C ASN A 214 9.20 32.34 6.94
N GLU A 215 8.39 33.30 7.30
CA GLU A 215 7.52 33.26 8.47
C GLU A 215 6.29 32.34 8.23
N PHE A 216 5.77 32.33 6.99
CA PHE A 216 4.48 31.70 6.69
C PHE A 216 4.58 30.47 5.80
N TYR A 217 5.68 30.24 5.07
CA TYR A 217 5.80 29.17 4.06
C TYR A 217 5.44 27.79 4.62
N ALA A 218 5.84 27.51 5.87
CA ALA A 218 5.75 26.16 6.42
C ALA A 218 4.31 25.61 6.45
N THR A 219 3.32 26.48 6.57
CA THR A 219 1.91 26.12 6.68
C THR A 219 1.08 26.48 5.44
N ARG A 220 1.66 27.16 4.45
CA ARG A 220 1.01 27.43 3.17
C ARG A 220 1.01 26.20 2.29
N PRO A 221 0.01 26.01 1.41
CA PRO A 221 0.08 24.94 0.42
C PRO A 221 1.30 25.12 -0.48
N VAL A 222 1.89 24.04 -0.91
CA VAL A 222 2.88 24.08 -1.98
C VAL A 222 2.15 24.39 -3.28
N GLU A 223 2.71 25.30 -4.05
CA GLU A 223 2.23 25.70 -5.37
C GLU A 223 3.41 25.87 -6.33
N GLN A 224 3.13 26.15 -7.59
CA GLN A 224 4.16 26.25 -8.63
C GLN A 224 4.91 24.90 -8.83
N VAL A 225 4.20 23.80 -8.62
CA VAL A 225 4.64 22.43 -8.85
C VAL A 225 3.91 21.86 -10.06
N THR A 226 4.64 21.23 -10.97
CA THR A 226 4.07 20.56 -12.14
C THR A 226 3.49 19.20 -11.75
N TYR A 227 2.55 18.70 -12.55
CA TYR A 227 2.06 17.33 -12.40
C TYR A 227 3.21 16.30 -12.40
N ASN A 228 4.20 16.50 -13.27
CA ASN A 228 5.35 15.62 -13.38
C ASN A 228 6.23 15.63 -12.12
N GLN A 229 6.41 16.76 -11.45
CA GLN A 229 7.15 16.82 -10.18
C GLN A 229 6.38 16.18 -9.01
N VAL A 230 5.04 16.27 -9.05
CA VAL A 230 4.17 15.66 -8.02
C VAL A 230 4.09 14.16 -8.19
N ARG A 231 3.84 13.69 -9.41
CA ARG A 231 3.58 12.29 -9.70
C ARG A 231 4.39 11.73 -10.88
N GLY A 232 4.43 12.45 -12.01
CA GLY A 232 4.97 11.93 -13.26
C GLY A 232 4.11 10.81 -13.85
N GLY A 233 4.73 9.98 -14.70
CA GLY A 233 4.06 8.85 -15.33
C GLY A 233 3.05 9.21 -16.41
N VAL A 234 2.30 8.24 -16.85
CA VAL A 234 1.42 8.30 -18.04
C VAL A 234 -0.01 7.84 -17.76
N TRP A 235 -0.51 8.11 -16.55
CA TRP A 235 -1.90 7.76 -16.17
C TRP A 235 -2.94 8.18 -17.22
N PRO A 236 -3.96 7.38 -17.53
CA PRO A 236 -4.23 6.00 -17.10
C PRO A 236 -3.71 4.95 -18.10
N ASP A 237 -2.65 5.27 -18.83
CA ASP A 237 -2.01 4.36 -19.80
C ASP A 237 -1.58 3.05 -19.11
N GLU A 238 -1.50 1.97 -19.89
CA GLU A 238 -1.06 0.66 -19.42
C GLU A 238 0.38 0.65 -18.88
N ARG A 239 1.18 1.68 -19.20
CA ARG A 239 2.54 1.92 -18.70
C ARG A 239 2.57 2.81 -17.46
N ASP A 240 1.44 3.02 -16.81
CA ASP A 240 1.37 3.95 -15.71
C ASP A 240 2.17 3.48 -14.50
N VAL A 241 3.32 4.13 -14.31
CA VAL A 241 4.17 4.00 -13.13
C VAL A 241 4.37 5.39 -12.56
N VAL A 242 4.20 5.55 -11.26
CA VAL A 242 4.57 6.78 -10.55
C VAL A 242 6.07 6.97 -10.66
N ASP A 243 6.50 8.16 -11.09
CA ASP A 243 7.93 8.47 -11.22
C ASP A 243 8.62 8.37 -9.85
N ALA A 244 9.65 7.53 -9.75
CA ALA A 244 10.37 7.25 -8.51
C ALA A 244 10.99 8.49 -7.85
N ASP A 245 11.34 9.52 -8.64
CA ASP A 245 11.92 10.77 -8.17
C ASP A 245 10.87 11.87 -7.88
N SER A 246 9.61 11.62 -8.25
CA SER A 246 8.48 12.52 -7.93
C SER A 246 8.16 12.51 -6.43
N PHE A 247 7.32 13.46 -5.99
CA PHE A 247 6.85 13.50 -4.60
C PHE A 247 6.16 12.20 -4.18
N MET A 248 5.22 11.71 -5.00
CA MET A 248 4.48 10.46 -4.73
C MET A 248 5.41 9.26 -4.73
N GLY A 249 6.35 9.15 -5.69
CA GLY A 249 7.31 8.05 -5.75
C GLY A 249 8.22 7.98 -4.54
N ARG A 250 8.72 9.13 -4.07
CA ARG A 250 9.53 9.20 -2.85
C ARG A 250 8.72 8.86 -1.60
N LEU A 251 7.44 9.26 -1.55
CA LEU A 251 6.55 8.94 -0.45
C LEU A 251 6.24 7.43 -0.42
N GLN A 252 5.91 6.82 -1.57
CA GLN A 252 5.72 5.38 -1.72
C GLN A 252 6.95 4.59 -1.25
N LYS A 253 8.13 4.95 -1.75
CA LYS A 253 9.40 4.28 -1.43
C LYS A 253 9.71 4.27 0.07
N ARG A 254 9.39 5.37 0.78
CA ARG A 254 9.73 5.53 2.20
C ARG A 254 8.66 5.01 3.16
N THR A 255 7.43 4.85 2.70
CA THR A 255 6.31 4.35 3.52
C THR A 255 5.95 2.90 3.22
N GLY A 256 6.19 2.43 1.98
CA GLY A 256 5.70 1.15 1.47
C GLY A 256 4.20 1.16 1.14
N LEU A 257 3.52 2.32 1.15
CA LEU A 257 2.10 2.47 0.86
C LEU A 257 1.89 3.02 -0.56
N THR A 258 0.74 2.73 -1.16
CA THR A 258 0.38 3.17 -2.52
C THR A 258 -0.20 4.59 -2.49
N PHE A 259 0.69 5.58 -2.39
CA PHE A 259 0.32 6.99 -2.50
C PHE A 259 0.20 7.43 -3.96
N ASP A 260 -0.80 8.26 -4.23
CA ASP A 260 -0.99 8.88 -5.54
C ASP A 260 -1.80 10.19 -5.40
N LEU A 261 -2.10 10.83 -6.52
CA LEU A 261 -3.12 11.86 -6.60
C LEU A 261 -4.51 11.20 -6.57
N PRO A 262 -5.56 11.88 -6.12
CA PRO A 262 -6.92 11.40 -6.31
C PRO A 262 -7.30 11.45 -7.80
N THR A 263 -8.18 10.55 -8.26
CA THR A 263 -8.88 10.77 -9.52
C THR A 263 -9.81 11.99 -9.39
N GLU A 264 -10.22 12.59 -10.52
CA GLU A 264 -11.18 13.69 -10.51
C GLU A 264 -12.46 13.34 -9.75
N ALA A 265 -12.96 12.12 -9.94
CA ALA A 265 -14.16 11.63 -9.27
C ALA A 265 -13.94 11.42 -7.75
N GLN A 266 -12.80 10.85 -7.34
CA GLN A 266 -12.44 10.71 -5.93
C GLN A 266 -12.31 12.07 -5.25
N TRP A 267 -11.69 13.05 -5.92
CA TRP A 267 -11.56 14.41 -5.40
C TRP A 267 -12.93 15.06 -5.20
N GLU A 268 -13.81 15.02 -6.21
CA GLU A 268 -15.14 15.66 -6.13
C GLU A 268 -16.04 14.97 -5.09
N TYR A 269 -15.98 13.63 -4.99
CA TYR A 269 -16.69 12.88 -3.95
C TYR A 269 -16.24 13.28 -2.54
N ALA A 270 -14.94 13.36 -2.33
CA ALA A 270 -14.36 13.78 -1.06
C ALA A 270 -14.68 15.25 -0.71
N CYS A 271 -14.60 16.15 -1.70
CA CYS A 271 -14.97 17.55 -1.55
C CYS A 271 -16.44 17.71 -1.14
N ARG A 272 -17.37 17.04 -1.84
CA ARG A 272 -18.81 17.13 -1.57
C ARG A 272 -19.20 16.58 -0.21
N ALA A 273 -18.55 15.53 0.27
CA ALA A 273 -18.84 14.91 1.56
C ALA A 273 -20.34 14.68 1.81
N GLY A 274 -21.07 14.25 0.77
CA GLY A 274 -22.51 13.98 0.80
C GLY A 274 -23.40 15.15 0.35
N THR A 275 -22.88 16.36 0.11
CA THR A 275 -23.67 17.49 -0.41
C THR A 275 -23.89 17.39 -1.93
N THR A 276 -24.94 18.05 -2.42
CA THR A 276 -25.27 18.14 -3.85
C THR A 276 -25.25 19.56 -4.38
N LYS A 277 -24.84 20.51 -3.54
CA LYS A 277 -24.76 21.94 -3.84
C LYS A 277 -23.41 22.33 -4.43
N ALA A 278 -23.31 23.60 -4.82
CA ALA A 278 -22.06 24.16 -5.38
C ALA A 278 -20.88 24.10 -4.39
N LEU A 279 -21.16 24.25 -3.10
CA LEU A 279 -20.16 24.23 -2.02
C LEU A 279 -20.42 23.09 -1.04
N ASN A 280 -19.37 22.62 -0.39
CA ASN A 280 -19.40 21.57 0.62
C ASN A 280 -20.09 21.97 1.94
N SER A 281 -20.39 23.25 2.11
CA SER A 281 -21.22 23.80 3.20
C SER A 281 -22.73 23.66 2.95
N ASP A 282 -23.14 22.89 1.95
CA ASP A 282 -24.54 22.73 1.47
C ASP A 282 -25.18 24.07 1.02
N LYS A 283 -24.37 24.95 0.43
CA LYS A 283 -24.82 26.24 -0.13
C LYS A 283 -24.59 26.29 -1.64
N ASN A 284 -25.49 26.97 -2.35
CA ASN A 284 -25.28 27.38 -3.74
C ASN A 284 -24.75 28.82 -3.78
N LEU A 285 -24.08 29.18 -4.86
CA LEU A 285 -23.62 30.55 -5.07
C LEU A 285 -24.80 31.49 -5.24
N SER A 286 -24.74 32.63 -4.59
CA SER A 286 -25.63 33.79 -4.81
C SER A 286 -25.12 34.67 -5.94
N ASP A 287 -23.80 34.73 -6.14
CA ASP A 287 -23.12 35.47 -7.20
C ASP A 287 -21.92 34.68 -7.78
N LYS A 288 -21.58 34.91 -9.07
CA LYS A 288 -20.48 34.24 -9.78
C LYS A 288 -19.11 34.80 -9.45
N GLU A 289 -19.05 36.08 -9.18
CA GLU A 289 -17.79 36.81 -8.95
C GLU A 289 -17.46 36.80 -7.45
N LYS A 290 -18.36 37.34 -6.64
CA LYS A 290 -18.15 37.49 -5.20
C LYS A 290 -19.28 36.86 -4.41
N ASP A 291 -18.94 35.91 -3.55
CA ASP A 291 -19.92 35.18 -2.71
C ASP A 291 -19.35 34.94 -1.31
N ASP A 292 -20.05 35.42 -0.30
CA ASP A 292 -19.60 35.29 1.09
C ASP A 292 -19.61 33.83 1.57
N SER A 293 -20.44 32.97 0.95
CA SER A 293 -20.43 31.52 1.28
C SER A 293 -19.13 30.82 0.87
N VAL A 294 -18.42 31.30 -0.17
CA VAL A 294 -17.09 30.81 -0.52
C VAL A 294 -16.06 31.27 0.52
N ALA A 295 -16.20 32.48 1.06
CA ALA A 295 -15.29 32.99 2.07
C ALA A 295 -15.35 32.22 3.41
N GLU A 296 -16.44 31.50 3.68
CA GLU A 296 -16.55 30.61 4.86
C GLU A 296 -15.68 29.34 4.71
N VAL A 297 -15.62 28.79 3.49
CA VAL A 297 -15.04 27.47 3.22
C VAL A 297 -13.71 27.49 2.47
N GLY A 298 -13.24 28.69 2.06
CA GLY A 298 -12.01 28.77 1.30
C GLY A 298 -11.47 30.16 0.96
N ARG A 299 -10.26 30.16 0.47
CA ARG A 299 -9.51 31.34 0.03
C ARG A 299 -9.74 31.57 -1.47
N TYR A 300 -10.31 32.72 -1.84
CA TYR A 300 -10.59 33.04 -3.24
C TYR A 300 -10.28 34.52 -3.52
N LEU A 301 -10.50 35.02 -4.75
CA LEU A 301 -10.10 36.38 -5.18
C LEU A 301 -10.54 37.45 -4.23
N HIS A 302 -11.77 37.40 -3.68
CA HIS A 302 -12.33 38.51 -2.90
C HIS A 302 -12.00 38.47 -1.40
N ASN A 303 -11.34 37.43 -0.92
CA ASN A 303 -10.70 37.35 0.40
C ASN A 303 -9.22 37.00 0.31
N GLY A 304 -8.66 36.97 -0.91
CA GLY A 304 -7.27 36.63 -1.25
C GLY A 304 -6.28 37.77 -1.10
N GLY A 305 -6.68 38.89 -0.54
CA GLY A 305 -5.84 40.09 -0.33
C GLY A 305 -6.18 41.24 -1.27
N GLU A 306 -5.31 42.24 -1.29
CA GLU A 306 -5.44 43.44 -2.13
C GLU A 306 -4.74 43.20 -3.48
N GLU A 307 -5.35 43.68 -4.57
CA GLU A 307 -4.77 43.59 -5.91
C GLU A 307 -3.36 44.18 -5.97
N GLY A 308 -2.43 43.40 -6.54
CA GLY A 308 -1.02 43.80 -6.69
C GLY A 308 -0.16 43.69 -5.43
N LYS A 309 -0.69 43.21 -4.29
CA LYS A 309 0.07 42.92 -3.06
C LYS A 309 0.46 41.42 -2.92
N ASP A 310 0.09 40.60 -3.84
CA ASP A 310 0.39 39.18 -3.94
C ASP A 310 1.84 38.90 -4.43
N ASN A 311 2.82 39.46 -3.74
CA ASN A 311 4.23 39.24 -4.06
C ASN A 311 4.82 38.05 -3.29
N ARG A 312 6.04 37.65 -3.65
CA ARG A 312 6.73 36.46 -3.07
C ARG A 312 6.85 36.50 -1.55
N ASP A 313 7.02 37.67 -0.98
CA ASP A 313 7.30 37.90 0.45
C ASP A 313 6.05 38.35 1.23
N CYS A 314 4.85 38.28 0.61
CA CYS A 314 3.62 38.66 1.31
C CYS A 314 3.27 37.70 2.44
N GLY A 315 2.60 38.21 3.47
CA GLY A 315 2.01 37.39 4.53
C GLY A 315 0.74 36.68 4.04
N THR A 316 0.12 35.91 4.93
CA THR A 316 -1.09 35.15 4.63
C THR A 316 -2.34 35.99 4.36
N GLU A 317 -2.28 37.30 4.59
CA GLU A 317 -3.32 38.26 4.18
C GLU A 317 -3.43 38.41 2.66
N ASN A 318 -2.36 38.09 1.90
CA ASN A 318 -2.32 38.15 0.43
C ASN A 318 -1.86 36.79 -0.15
N GLY A 319 -2.40 36.42 -1.31
CA GLY A 319 -2.08 35.13 -1.95
C GLY A 319 -2.68 33.92 -1.22
N THR A 320 -1.96 32.82 -1.18
CA THR A 320 -2.38 31.61 -0.45
C THR A 320 -2.40 31.85 1.06
N ASN A 321 -3.29 31.16 1.77
CA ASN A 321 -3.35 31.18 3.24
C ASN A 321 -2.74 29.89 3.83
N ALA A 322 -2.53 29.86 5.14
CA ALA A 322 -2.20 28.62 5.84
C ALA A 322 -3.32 27.59 5.64
N VAL A 323 -2.97 26.33 5.38
CA VAL A 323 -3.96 25.27 5.21
C VAL A 323 -4.80 25.10 6.49
N GLY A 324 -6.08 24.75 6.34
CA GLY A 324 -7.01 24.59 7.46
C GLY A 324 -7.42 25.90 8.13
N SER A 325 -7.38 27.02 7.40
CA SER A 325 -7.82 28.33 7.91
C SER A 325 -9.31 28.59 7.77
N TYR A 326 -10.03 27.76 7.04
CA TYR A 326 -11.46 27.88 6.74
C TYR A 326 -12.22 26.66 7.26
N ASP A 327 -13.55 26.68 7.17
CA ASP A 327 -14.40 25.59 7.65
C ASP A 327 -14.19 24.31 6.83
N SER A 328 -14.07 23.19 7.52
CA SER A 328 -13.99 21.88 6.87
C SER A 328 -15.35 21.41 6.34
N ASN A 329 -15.33 20.47 5.39
CA ASN A 329 -16.54 19.76 5.01
C ASN A 329 -16.99 18.76 6.10
N ALA A 330 -18.12 18.08 5.86
CA ALA A 330 -18.71 17.13 6.82
C ALA A 330 -17.79 15.91 7.12
N TRP A 331 -16.80 15.64 6.27
CA TRP A 331 -15.81 14.58 6.49
C TRP A 331 -14.50 15.08 7.08
N GLY A 332 -14.40 16.37 7.42
CA GLY A 332 -13.22 16.97 8.05
C GLY A 332 -12.09 17.26 7.07
N LEU A 333 -12.39 17.50 5.80
CA LEU A 333 -11.43 17.96 4.80
C LEU A 333 -11.52 19.48 4.67
N TYR A 334 -10.37 20.12 4.63
CA TYR A 334 -10.21 21.58 4.58
C TYR A 334 -9.79 22.03 3.18
N ASP A 335 -10.04 23.29 2.90
CA ASP A 335 -9.54 24.01 1.71
C ASP A 335 -9.93 23.35 0.36
N CYS A 336 -11.06 22.63 0.33
CA CYS A 336 -11.60 22.06 -0.92
C CYS A 336 -12.18 23.13 -1.86
N HIS A 337 -12.24 24.39 -1.42
CA HIS A 337 -12.74 25.53 -2.17
C HIS A 337 -11.73 26.67 -2.10
N GLY A 338 -11.00 26.90 -3.18
CA GLY A 338 -9.98 27.97 -3.25
C GLY A 338 -8.62 27.55 -2.70
N ASN A 339 -7.87 28.48 -2.16
CA ASN A 339 -6.46 28.40 -1.77
C ASN A 339 -5.58 28.02 -2.96
N VAL A 340 -5.41 26.74 -3.31
CA VAL A 340 -4.83 26.31 -4.57
C VAL A 340 -5.75 25.34 -5.31
N CYS A 341 -5.74 25.35 -6.63
CA CYS A 341 -6.29 24.25 -7.41
C CYS A 341 -5.45 23.00 -7.15
N GLU A 342 -6.07 21.85 -7.15
CA GLU A 342 -5.40 20.60 -6.81
C GLU A 342 -5.33 19.65 -8.00
N TRP A 343 -4.11 19.22 -8.35
CA TRP A 343 -3.90 18.22 -9.40
C TRP A 343 -4.69 16.95 -9.12
N CYS A 344 -5.38 16.45 -10.15
CA CYS A 344 -5.98 15.13 -10.20
C CYS A 344 -5.25 14.24 -11.21
N LEU A 345 -5.41 12.91 -11.09
CA LEU A 345 -4.80 11.93 -11.99
C LEU A 345 -5.23 12.12 -13.44
N ASP A 346 -6.46 12.51 -13.67
CA ASP A 346 -7.17 12.43 -14.94
C ASP A 346 -6.63 13.40 -15.99
N TRP A 347 -6.53 12.92 -17.23
CA TRP A 347 -6.45 13.80 -18.38
C TRP A 347 -7.75 14.59 -18.51
N TYR A 348 -7.63 15.89 -18.86
CA TYR A 348 -8.80 16.72 -19.08
C TYR A 348 -9.51 16.32 -20.37
N GLN A 349 -10.83 16.19 -20.31
CA GLN A 349 -11.75 16.07 -21.45
C GLN A 349 -12.84 17.14 -21.35
N GLU A 350 -13.31 17.63 -22.48
CA GLU A 350 -14.27 18.74 -22.56
C GLU A 350 -15.70 18.32 -22.15
N ASP A 351 -16.03 17.03 -22.15
CA ASP A 351 -17.31 16.50 -21.72
C ASP A 351 -17.12 15.20 -20.90
N LEU A 352 -17.65 15.18 -19.69
CA LEU A 352 -17.62 13.99 -18.81
C LEU A 352 -18.53 12.86 -19.33
N GLY A 353 -19.49 13.19 -20.22
CA GLY A 353 -20.56 12.27 -20.62
C GLY A 353 -21.68 12.19 -19.58
N ALA A 354 -22.85 11.77 -20.04
CA ALA A 354 -24.06 11.65 -19.22
C ALA A 354 -24.29 10.22 -18.68
N SER A 355 -23.43 9.26 -19.05
CA SER A 355 -23.58 7.86 -18.62
C SER A 355 -22.97 7.63 -17.25
N ASP A 356 -23.65 6.82 -16.43
CA ASP A 356 -23.15 6.40 -15.13
C ASP A 356 -21.78 5.71 -15.28
N ALA A 357 -20.89 5.97 -14.32
CA ALA A 357 -19.52 5.47 -14.35
C ALA A 357 -19.13 4.77 -13.04
N THR A 358 -18.26 3.78 -13.14
CA THR A 358 -17.71 3.07 -11.99
C THR A 358 -16.20 3.25 -11.99
N ASP A 359 -15.64 3.76 -10.88
CA ASP A 359 -14.22 4.08 -10.69
C ASP A 359 -13.61 4.76 -11.94
N PRO A 360 -14.17 5.89 -12.44
CA PRO A 360 -13.69 6.52 -13.65
C PRO A 360 -12.25 7.04 -13.49
N VAL A 361 -11.47 6.91 -14.54
CA VAL A 361 -10.03 7.26 -14.60
C VAL A 361 -9.73 8.33 -15.65
N GLY A 362 -10.76 8.95 -16.22
CA GLY A 362 -10.63 9.91 -17.31
C GLY A 362 -10.28 9.26 -18.66
N PRO A 363 -10.01 10.07 -19.70
CA PRO A 363 -9.64 9.56 -21.01
C PRO A 363 -8.20 9.02 -21.03
N ALA A 364 -7.89 8.14 -21.99
CA ALA A 364 -6.56 7.52 -22.11
C ALA A 364 -5.44 8.54 -22.42
N SER A 365 -5.76 9.68 -23.00
CA SER A 365 -4.78 10.73 -23.30
C SER A 365 -5.46 12.07 -23.59
N ASN A 366 -4.69 13.15 -23.54
CA ASN A 366 -5.09 14.48 -23.99
C ASN A 366 -4.04 15.06 -24.94
N LYS A 367 -4.43 15.42 -26.17
CA LYS A 367 -3.53 15.95 -27.21
C LYS A 367 -2.84 17.27 -26.83
N LYS A 368 -3.40 18.01 -25.89
CA LYS A 368 -2.86 19.29 -25.38
C LYS A 368 -2.01 19.12 -24.13
N ASN A 369 -1.71 17.89 -23.70
CA ASN A 369 -0.98 17.59 -22.46
C ASN A 369 -1.61 18.22 -21.20
N GLN A 370 -2.95 18.27 -21.12
CA GLN A 370 -3.67 18.93 -20.02
C GLN A 370 -4.25 17.92 -19.04
N ARG A 371 -3.97 18.14 -17.77
CA ARG A 371 -4.54 17.41 -16.64
C ARG A 371 -5.66 18.22 -15.97
N VAL A 372 -6.51 17.51 -15.25
CA VAL A 372 -7.55 18.14 -14.43
C VAL A 372 -6.92 18.70 -13.16
N ALA A 373 -7.36 19.90 -12.77
CA ALA A 373 -7.18 20.43 -11.42
C ALA A 373 -8.53 20.92 -10.89
N LYS A 374 -8.78 20.73 -9.59
CA LYS A 374 -10.07 20.97 -8.93
C LYS A 374 -9.95 22.02 -7.83
N GLY A 375 -11.07 22.53 -7.32
CA GLY A 375 -11.18 23.31 -6.10
C GLY A 375 -11.14 24.83 -6.27
N GLY A 376 -10.54 25.35 -7.35
CA GLY A 376 -10.30 26.77 -7.51
C GLY A 376 -9.09 27.25 -6.70
N SER A 377 -8.81 28.57 -6.71
CA SER A 377 -7.61 29.11 -6.05
C SER A 377 -7.81 30.52 -5.48
N TRP A 378 -6.85 30.96 -4.69
CA TRP A 378 -6.77 32.28 -4.05
C TRP A 378 -7.03 33.48 -4.99
N SER A 379 -6.76 33.34 -6.28
CA SER A 379 -6.89 34.42 -7.28
C SER A 379 -8.05 34.23 -8.25
N GLN A 380 -8.92 33.27 -8.01
CA GLN A 380 -10.09 32.99 -8.86
C GLN A 380 -11.37 33.44 -8.19
N ASN A 381 -12.39 33.79 -9.02
CA ASN A 381 -13.70 34.20 -8.54
C ASN A 381 -14.55 33.03 -8.02
N ALA A 382 -15.67 33.32 -7.36
CA ALA A 382 -16.52 32.33 -6.69
C ALA A 382 -16.97 31.16 -7.58
N GLN A 383 -17.33 31.44 -8.85
CA GLN A 383 -17.77 30.39 -9.78
C GLN A 383 -16.71 29.30 -10.02
N ARG A 384 -15.42 29.63 -9.88
CA ARG A 384 -14.32 28.69 -10.08
C ARG A 384 -13.93 27.92 -8.82
N CYS A 385 -14.54 28.24 -7.68
CA CYS A 385 -14.33 27.53 -6.42
C CYS A 385 -15.44 26.53 -6.10
N ARG A 386 -16.31 26.16 -7.06
CA ARG A 386 -17.37 25.15 -6.86
C ARG A 386 -16.82 23.73 -6.89
N SER A 387 -17.49 22.80 -6.22
CA SER A 387 -17.15 21.38 -6.21
C SER A 387 -17.04 20.78 -7.62
N ALA A 388 -17.94 21.17 -8.52
CA ALA A 388 -18.00 20.67 -9.89
C ALA A 388 -17.03 21.37 -10.86
N TYR A 389 -16.48 22.55 -10.50
CA TYR A 389 -15.60 23.28 -11.41
C TYR A 389 -14.35 22.46 -11.78
N ARG A 390 -13.97 22.55 -13.05
CA ARG A 390 -12.86 21.81 -13.65
C ARG A 390 -11.89 22.80 -14.28
N LEU A 391 -10.64 22.78 -13.84
CA LEU A 391 -9.55 23.52 -14.49
C LEU A 391 -8.75 22.55 -15.35
N ASN A 392 -8.44 22.94 -16.58
CA ASN A 392 -7.43 22.26 -17.39
C ASN A 392 -6.08 23.00 -17.27
N SER A 393 -5.01 22.28 -17.03
CA SER A 393 -3.67 22.86 -16.97
C SER A 393 -2.64 21.92 -17.58
N ALA A 394 -1.62 22.50 -18.24
CA ALA A 394 -0.53 21.72 -18.83
C ALA A 394 0.25 20.99 -17.74
N ALA A 395 0.54 19.69 -17.94
CA ALA A 395 1.16 18.83 -16.95
C ALA A 395 2.61 19.21 -16.60
N ASP A 396 3.28 19.95 -17.46
CA ASP A 396 4.68 20.36 -17.39
C ASP A 396 4.90 21.85 -17.12
N GLU A 397 3.82 22.64 -17.01
CA GLU A 397 3.90 24.07 -16.72
C GLU A 397 3.58 24.37 -15.25
N PRO A 398 4.49 25.01 -14.50
CA PRO A 398 4.24 25.39 -13.12
C PRO A 398 3.31 26.60 -13.04
N ASP A 399 2.33 26.55 -12.13
CA ASP A 399 1.37 27.65 -11.90
C ASP A 399 1.26 27.92 -10.39
N ARG A 400 1.40 29.20 -9.98
CA ARG A 400 1.26 29.64 -8.59
C ARG A 400 -0.14 29.51 -7.99
N ARG A 401 -1.08 29.03 -8.80
CA ARG A 401 -2.45 28.73 -8.41
C ARG A 401 -2.69 27.24 -8.17
N ILE A 402 -1.71 26.38 -8.52
CA ILE A 402 -1.91 24.93 -8.55
C ILE A 402 -0.93 24.27 -7.58
N GLY A 403 -1.49 23.50 -6.66
CA GLY A 403 -0.84 22.58 -5.75
C GLY A 403 -1.49 21.20 -5.85
N PHE A 404 -1.58 20.46 -4.76
CA PHE A 404 -2.19 19.14 -4.74
C PHE A 404 -2.51 18.66 -3.31
N ARG A 405 -3.39 17.69 -3.20
CA ARG A 405 -3.51 16.84 -2.00
C ARG A 405 -3.21 15.39 -2.33
N VAL A 406 -2.72 14.66 -1.35
CA VAL A 406 -2.31 13.27 -1.49
C VAL A 406 -3.51 12.34 -1.35
N ALA A 407 -3.56 11.27 -2.12
CA ALA A 407 -4.43 10.12 -1.86
C ALA A 407 -3.59 8.87 -1.56
N CYS A 408 -4.18 7.90 -0.84
CA CYS A 408 -3.57 6.59 -0.61
C CYS A 408 -4.63 5.51 -0.82
N MET A 409 -4.32 4.56 -1.70
CA MET A 409 -5.26 3.50 -2.09
C MET A 409 -5.19 2.32 -1.13
N LEU A 410 -6.33 1.69 -0.88
CA LEU A 410 -6.50 0.51 -0.04
C LEU A 410 -6.50 -0.78 -0.86
N ASN A 411 -6.37 -1.95 -0.20
CA ASN A 411 -6.31 -3.30 -0.80
C ASN A 411 -4.99 -3.61 -1.51
N THR A 412 -3.88 -3.21 -0.89
CA THR A 412 -2.54 -3.50 -1.42
C THR A 412 -2.18 -4.98 -1.32
N TYR A 413 -2.76 -5.71 -0.34
CA TYR A 413 -2.44 -7.11 -0.07
C TYR A 413 -3.69 -7.99 -0.01
N LEU A 414 -3.56 -9.23 -0.52
CA LEU A 414 -4.45 -10.36 -0.26
C LEU A 414 -3.74 -11.27 0.73
N VAL A 415 -4.38 -11.60 1.84
CA VAL A 415 -3.81 -12.44 2.90
C VAL A 415 -4.68 -13.67 3.08
N ILE A 416 -4.06 -14.84 3.09
CA ILE A 416 -4.72 -16.14 3.29
C ILE A 416 -4.26 -16.72 4.62
N ASP A 417 -5.17 -17.02 5.51
CA ASP A 417 -4.90 -17.69 6.78
C ASP A 417 -4.84 -19.22 6.55
N LEU A 418 -3.63 -19.76 6.69
CA LEU A 418 -3.35 -21.19 6.57
C LEU A 418 -3.34 -21.93 7.92
N SER A 419 -3.59 -21.25 9.04
CA SER A 419 -3.44 -21.78 10.42
C SER A 419 -4.25 -23.04 10.67
N GLY A 420 -5.38 -23.20 9.97
CA GLY A 420 -6.21 -24.41 10.04
C GLY A 420 -5.52 -25.69 9.57
N GLY A 421 -4.41 -25.59 8.88
CA GLY A 421 -3.56 -26.70 8.46
C GLY A 421 -4.15 -27.58 7.36
N PRO A 422 -3.51 -28.74 7.06
CA PRO A 422 -3.78 -29.54 5.86
C PRO A 422 -5.13 -30.27 5.89
N THR A 423 -5.81 -30.30 7.03
CA THR A 423 -7.14 -30.90 7.21
C THR A 423 -8.26 -29.87 7.29
N ALA A 424 -7.95 -28.58 7.20
CA ALA A 424 -8.94 -27.51 7.23
C ALA A 424 -9.94 -27.64 6.09
N LYS A 425 -11.20 -27.35 6.37
CA LYS A 425 -12.27 -27.32 5.35
C LYS A 425 -12.20 -26.06 4.50
N SER A 426 -11.72 -24.95 5.07
CA SER A 426 -11.56 -23.66 4.41
C SER A 426 -10.35 -22.91 4.96
N TYR A 427 -9.78 -22.03 4.14
CA TYR A 427 -8.82 -21.03 4.53
C TYR A 427 -9.47 -19.65 4.43
N PRO A 428 -9.65 -18.94 5.56
CA PRO A 428 -10.10 -17.55 5.54
C PRO A 428 -9.16 -16.69 4.73
N HIS A 429 -9.70 -15.66 4.09
CA HIS A 429 -8.90 -14.66 3.41
C HIS A 429 -9.42 -13.26 3.72
N ARG A 430 -8.52 -12.28 3.66
CA ARG A 430 -8.82 -10.87 3.82
C ARG A 430 -7.98 -10.03 2.88
N TYR A 431 -8.40 -8.79 2.67
CA TYR A 431 -7.56 -7.78 2.03
C TYR A 431 -6.98 -6.86 3.11
N SER A 432 -5.70 -6.48 2.94
CA SER A 432 -5.00 -5.53 3.81
C SER A 432 -4.44 -4.38 2.98
N GLU A 433 -4.45 -3.20 3.54
CA GLU A 433 -3.77 -2.02 3.01
C GLU A 433 -2.33 -1.90 3.54
N PHE A 434 -1.99 -2.71 4.53
CA PHE A 434 -0.73 -2.65 5.26
C PHE A 434 0.21 -3.76 4.82
N PRO A 435 1.53 -3.47 4.75
CA PRO A 435 2.51 -4.51 4.53
C PRO A 435 2.57 -5.47 5.73
N PRO A 436 3.08 -6.69 5.51
CA PRO A 436 3.32 -7.63 6.60
C PRO A 436 4.28 -7.04 7.64
N ASP A 437 4.02 -7.31 8.92
CA ASP A 437 5.00 -7.00 9.97
C ASP A 437 6.14 -8.03 9.94
N LEU A 438 7.33 -7.58 9.53
CA LEU A 438 8.50 -8.46 9.43
C LEU A 438 9.10 -8.86 10.78
N ASN A 439 8.68 -8.22 11.88
CA ASN A 439 9.08 -8.60 13.24
C ASN A 439 8.28 -9.78 13.76
N ASP A 440 7.14 -10.07 13.14
CA ASP A 440 6.33 -11.25 13.41
C ASP A 440 6.43 -12.24 12.24
N ASP A 441 6.75 -13.49 12.55
CA ASP A 441 6.87 -14.53 11.54
C ASP A 441 5.53 -15.11 11.07
N ILE A 442 4.40 -14.59 11.52
CA ILE A 442 3.07 -15.00 11.05
C ILE A 442 2.97 -14.89 9.52
N CYS A 443 3.46 -13.80 8.94
CA CYS A 443 3.48 -13.57 7.49
C CYS A 443 4.34 -14.57 6.70
N ARG A 444 5.22 -15.31 7.38
CA ARG A 444 6.10 -16.35 6.81
C ARG A 444 5.69 -17.76 7.21
N THR A 445 4.76 -17.91 8.14
CA THR A 445 4.43 -19.21 8.73
C THR A 445 2.99 -19.60 8.52
N THR A 446 2.05 -18.90 9.13
CA THR A 446 0.61 -19.26 9.11
C THR A 446 -0.20 -18.44 8.13
N GLU A 447 0.33 -17.36 7.61
CA GLU A 447 -0.33 -16.55 6.60
C GLU A 447 0.46 -16.53 5.29
N LEU A 448 -0.27 -16.50 4.17
CA LEU A 448 0.28 -16.30 2.85
C LEU A 448 -0.11 -14.88 2.40
N TRP A 449 0.89 -14.02 2.25
CA TRP A 449 0.73 -12.64 1.85
C TRP A 449 1.05 -12.45 0.39
N LEU A 450 0.10 -11.86 -0.36
CA LEU A 450 0.27 -11.53 -1.77
C LEU A 450 0.04 -10.03 -1.97
N ARG A 451 0.97 -9.38 -2.62
CA ARG A 451 0.90 -7.97 -2.98
C ARG A 451 0.23 -7.79 -4.33
N ARG A 452 -0.64 -6.78 -4.44
CA ARG A 452 -1.20 -6.35 -5.73
C ARG A 452 -0.12 -5.70 -6.58
N ILE A 453 0.02 -6.20 -7.79
CA ILE A 453 0.88 -5.64 -8.83
C ILE A 453 -0.05 -4.99 -9.85
N PRO A 454 0.12 -3.70 -10.16
CA PRO A 454 -0.71 -3.03 -11.15
C PRO A 454 -0.41 -3.57 -12.55
N LYS A 455 -1.41 -3.59 -13.41
CA LYS A 455 -1.21 -3.78 -14.85
C LYS A 455 -0.25 -2.73 -15.39
N GLY A 456 0.44 -3.02 -16.48
CA GLY A 456 1.35 -2.05 -17.07
C GLY A 456 2.18 -2.61 -18.19
N LYS A 457 3.11 -1.80 -18.68
CA LYS A 457 4.06 -2.16 -19.74
C LYS A 457 5.49 -2.10 -19.20
N PHE A 458 6.32 -2.99 -19.71
CA PHE A 458 7.75 -2.98 -19.41
C PHE A 458 8.53 -3.60 -20.57
N THR A 459 9.82 -3.40 -20.54
CA THR A 459 10.75 -4.10 -21.44
C THR A 459 11.26 -5.35 -20.76
N MET A 460 10.87 -6.52 -21.26
CA MET A 460 11.32 -7.84 -20.81
C MET A 460 12.62 -8.21 -21.49
N GLY A 461 13.48 -8.98 -20.79
CA GLY A 461 14.82 -9.33 -21.28
C GLY A 461 15.88 -8.29 -20.89
N SER A 462 17.09 -8.42 -21.41
CA SER A 462 18.24 -7.59 -21.08
C SER A 462 18.86 -6.88 -22.27
N PRO A 463 19.46 -5.68 -22.09
CA PRO A 463 20.20 -5.01 -23.13
C PRO A 463 21.49 -5.78 -23.50
N ASP A 464 22.00 -5.60 -24.73
CA ASP A 464 23.14 -6.36 -25.24
C ASP A 464 24.44 -6.17 -24.45
N ASP A 465 24.56 -5.06 -23.74
CA ASP A 465 25.71 -4.71 -22.89
C ASP A 465 25.54 -5.06 -21.41
N GLU A 466 24.43 -5.71 -21.00
CA GLU A 466 24.25 -6.11 -19.60
C GLU A 466 25.25 -7.17 -19.19
N THR A 467 25.97 -6.92 -18.09
CA THR A 467 26.96 -7.86 -17.54
C THR A 467 26.32 -9.20 -17.18
N GLY A 468 26.80 -10.28 -17.80
CA GLY A 468 26.29 -11.65 -17.58
C GLY A 468 25.06 -12.03 -18.39
N ARG A 469 24.69 -11.25 -19.42
CA ARG A 469 23.59 -11.53 -20.35
C ARG A 469 23.77 -12.88 -21.06
N GLU A 470 22.67 -13.59 -21.25
CA GLU A 470 22.58 -14.81 -22.04
C GLU A 470 21.80 -14.55 -23.36
N SER A 471 21.99 -15.40 -24.36
CA SER A 471 21.46 -15.16 -25.72
C SER A 471 19.93 -15.30 -25.82
N ASP A 472 19.27 -15.93 -24.85
CA ASP A 472 17.84 -16.19 -24.80
C ASP A 472 17.03 -15.08 -24.08
N GLU A 473 17.72 -14.00 -23.68
CA GLU A 473 17.12 -12.82 -23.03
C GLU A 473 16.79 -11.73 -24.03
N THR A 474 16.19 -12.10 -25.18
CA THR A 474 15.83 -11.15 -26.23
C THR A 474 14.92 -10.06 -25.72
N ARG A 475 15.33 -8.81 -25.90
CA ARG A 475 14.61 -7.64 -25.42
C ARG A 475 13.37 -7.34 -26.24
N HIS A 476 12.22 -7.25 -25.59
CA HIS A 476 10.95 -6.91 -26.25
C HIS A 476 9.97 -6.23 -25.28
N GLU A 477 8.98 -5.52 -25.81
CA GLU A 477 7.95 -4.87 -24.97
C GLU A 477 6.87 -5.88 -24.59
N VAL A 478 6.50 -5.90 -23.30
CA VAL A 478 5.39 -6.70 -22.78
C VAL A 478 4.35 -5.78 -22.16
N THR A 479 3.07 -6.00 -22.49
CA THR A 479 1.92 -5.37 -21.87
C THR A 479 1.18 -6.40 -21.02
N LEU A 480 1.02 -6.12 -19.72
CA LEU A 480 0.13 -6.86 -18.81
C LEU A 480 -1.17 -6.07 -18.64
N THR A 481 -2.30 -6.63 -19.09
CA THR A 481 -3.58 -5.90 -19.16
C THR A 481 -4.41 -5.92 -17.90
N ARG A 482 -4.02 -6.72 -16.90
CA ARG A 482 -4.75 -6.90 -15.64
C ARG A 482 -3.84 -6.77 -14.45
N ASP A 483 -4.39 -6.23 -13.36
CA ASP A 483 -3.78 -6.33 -12.05
C ASP A 483 -3.77 -7.79 -11.60
N TYR A 484 -2.74 -8.16 -10.87
CA TYR A 484 -2.62 -9.47 -10.25
C TYR A 484 -1.99 -9.34 -8.87
N TYR A 485 -2.06 -10.39 -8.08
CA TYR A 485 -1.36 -10.46 -6.80
C TYR A 485 -0.24 -11.49 -6.91
N VAL A 486 0.89 -11.20 -6.27
CA VAL A 486 2.02 -12.14 -6.20
C VAL A 486 2.54 -12.19 -4.77
N GLY A 487 3.00 -13.35 -4.32
CA GLY A 487 3.53 -13.55 -2.97
C GLY A 487 4.63 -12.55 -2.63
N ASP A 488 4.52 -11.88 -1.49
CA ASP A 488 5.57 -10.98 -0.99
C ASP A 488 6.90 -11.72 -0.82
N PHE A 489 6.79 -13.01 -0.47
CA PHE A 489 7.91 -13.93 -0.27
C PHE A 489 7.73 -15.16 -1.17
N GLU A 490 8.81 -15.91 -1.33
CA GLU A 490 8.74 -17.31 -1.74
C GLU A 490 7.87 -18.08 -0.75
N CYS A 491 7.09 -19.08 -1.22
CA CYS A 491 6.32 -19.95 -0.35
C CYS A 491 7.27 -20.65 0.64
N THR A 492 6.97 -20.56 1.94
CA THR A 492 7.84 -21.14 2.97
C THR A 492 7.54 -22.63 3.23
N GLN A 493 8.48 -23.33 3.87
CA GLN A 493 8.31 -24.72 4.27
C GLN A 493 7.12 -24.91 5.22
N ARG A 494 6.87 -23.93 6.11
CA ARG A 494 5.71 -23.99 7.00
C ARG A 494 4.39 -23.78 6.25
N GLN A 495 4.32 -22.83 5.34
CA GLN A 495 3.14 -22.60 4.50
C GLN A 495 2.85 -23.84 3.63
N TRP A 496 3.89 -24.44 3.02
CA TRP A 496 3.75 -25.71 2.32
C TRP A 496 3.17 -26.80 3.23
N GLN A 497 3.75 -27.01 4.41
CA GLN A 497 3.31 -28.01 5.38
C GLN A 497 1.84 -27.81 5.77
N LEU A 498 1.39 -26.57 5.94
CA LEU A 498 0.01 -26.25 6.29
C LEU A 498 -0.99 -26.57 5.15
N VAL A 499 -0.54 -26.53 3.90
CA VAL A 499 -1.38 -26.86 2.74
C VAL A 499 -1.30 -28.34 2.38
N MET A 500 -0.09 -28.92 2.31
CA MET A 500 0.17 -30.26 1.80
C MET A 500 0.22 -31.34 2.89
N GLY A 501 0.74 -30.98 4.07
CA GLY A 501 0.84 -31.89 5.22
C GLY A 501 2.21 -32.55 5.41
N ASP A 502 3.14 -32.38 4.45
CA ASP A 502 4.48 -32.95 4.46
C ASP A 502 5.57 -31.86 4.47
N ARG A 503 6.82 -32.29 4.53
CA ARG A 503 8.03 -31.42 4.56
C ARG A 503 9.06 -31.99 3.57
N PRO A 504 8.97 -31.66 2.27
CA PRO A 504 9.83 -32.22 1.24
C PRO A 504 11.27 -31.68 1.26
N SER A 505 11.49 -30.51 1.84
CA SER A 505 12.72 -29.74 1.72
C SER A 505 13.98 -30.45 2.23
N PHE A 506 15.10 -30.14 1.59
CA PHE A 506 16.43 -30.59 2.00
C PHE A 506 16.86 -29.89 3.30
N PHE A 507 16.71 -28.55 3.38
CA PHE A 507 17.06 -27.79 4.58
C PHE A 507 15.99 -27.93 5.66
N ARG A 508 16.16 -28.88 6.58
CA ARG A 508 15.13 -29.32 7.54
C ARG A 508 15.42 -29.06 9.01
N ASN A 509 16.37 -28.14 9.30
CA ASN A 509 16.67 -27.74 10.68
C ASN A 509 15.40 -27.21 11.37
N ASP A 510 14.96 -27.88 12.44
CA ASP A 510 13.68 -27.60 13.13
C ASP A 510 13.59 -26.18 13.75
N ALA A 511 14.71 -25.53 14.02
CA ALA A 511 14.71 -24.15 14.54
C ALA A 511 14.46 -23.11 13.44
N TYR A 512 14.68 -23.43 12.16
CA TYR A 512 14.69 -22.46 11.07
C TYR A 512 13.76 -22.79 9.91
N TYR A 513 13.33 -24.08 9.76
CA TYR A 513 12.56 -24.51 8.59
C TYR A 513 11.32 -23.66 8.33
N ALA A 514 10.63 -23.25 9.39
CA ALA A 514 9.33 -22.60 9.29
C ALA A 514 9.33 -21.33 8.42
N THR A 515 10.44 -20.63 8.41
CA THR A 515 10.59 -19.33 7.72
C THR A 515 11.49 -19.40 6.48
N ARG A 516 12.09 -20.56 6.19
CA ARG A 516 12.83 -20.78 4.94
C ARG A 516 11.88 -21.02 3.77
N PRO A 517 12.24 -20.67 2.52
CA PRO A 517 11.46 -21.12 1.37
C PRO A 517 11.38 -22.63 1.31
N VAL A 518 10.27 -23.14 0.82
CA VAL A 518 10.16 -24.55 0.46
C VAL A 518 11.00 -24.81 -0.79
N GLU A 519 11.77 -25.88 -0.77
CA GLU A 519 12.53 -26.38 -1.92
C GLU A 519 12.35 -27.91 -2.05
N GLN A 520 12.94 -28.54 -3.06
CA GLN A 520 12.65 -29.90 -3.47
C GLN A 520 11.17 -30.16 -3.83
N VAL A 521 10.55 -29.16 -4.42
CA VAL A 521 9.19 -29.23 -4.94
C VAL A 521 9.20 -29.07 -6.46
N SER A 522 8.52 -29.98 -7.15
CA SER A 522 8.40 -29.94 -8.60
C SER A 522 7.24 -29.06 -9.04
N TYR A 523 7.25 -28.61 -10.30
CA TYR A 523 6.11 -27.94 -10.92
C TYR A 523 4.83 -28.80 -10.77
N GLU A 524 4.95 -30.13 -10.90
CA GLU A 524 3.83 -31.07 -10.76
C GLU A 524 3.26 -31.12 -9.34
N ASP A 525 4.11 -31.03 -8.31
CA ASP A 525 3.64 -30.95 -6.91
C ASP A 525 2.88 -29.66 -6.62
N ILE A 526 3.36 -28.57 -7.22
CA ILE A 526 2.82 -27.21 -6.99
C ILE A 526 1.49 -27.04 -7.72
N ARG A 527 1.42 -27.42 -9.01
CA ARG A 527 0.29 -27.11 -9.89
C ARG A 527 -0.33 -28.32 -10.57
N GLY A 528 0.45 -29.33 -10.87
CA GLY A 528 0.12 -30.38 -11.84
C GLY A 528 0.56 -30.00 -13.26
N ASN A 529 0.72 -31.02 -14.09
CA ASN A 529 1.15 -30.87 -15.49
C ASN A 529 0.47 -31.90 -16.42
N SER A 530 -0.53 -32.62 -15.94
CA SER A 530 -1.17 -33.72 -16.70
C SER A 530 -2.20 -33.20 -17.69
N PRO A 531 -2.02 -33.41 -19.00
CA PRO A 531 -3.05 -33.09 -19.99
C PRO A 531 -4.33 -33.90 -19.79
N THR A 532 -4.25 -35.14 -19.23
CA THR A 532 -5.41 -35.98 -18.95
C THR A 532 -6.17 -35.53 -17.71
N GLY A 533 -5.51 -34.80 -16.77
CA GLY A 533 -6.15 -34.17 -15.60
C GLY A 533 -6.66 -32.75 -15.86
N GLY A 534 -6.42 -32.17 -17.05
CA GLY A 534 -6.83 -30.83 -17.41
C GLY A 534 -5.94 -29.73 -16.83
N ALA A 535 -4.71 -30.06 -16.39
CA ALA A 535 -3.79 -29.12 -15.72
C ALA A 535 -2.64 -28.60 -16.60
N GLY A 536 -2.69 -28.84 -17.91
CA GLY A 536 -1.63 -28.44 -18.86
C GLY A 536 -1.74 -26.98 -19.30
N TRP A 537 -0.88 -26.08 -18.79
CA TRP A 537 -0.74 -24.71 -19.25
C TRP A 537 0.09 -24.63 -20.55
N PRO A 538 -0.23 -23.79 -21.55
CA PRO A 538 -1.42 -22.93 -21.64
C PRO A 538 -2.66 -23.61 -22.23
N GLU A 539 -2.54 -24.84 -22.76
CA GLU A 539 -3.58 -25.53 -23.54
C GLU A 539 -4.91 -25.69 -22.77
N TYR A 540 -4.83 -25.98 -21.48
CA TYR A 540 -6.00 -26.16 -20.61
C TYR A 540 -6.26 -24.97 -19.67
N GLY A 541 -5.64 -23.82 -19.96
CA GLY A 541 -5.85 -22.56 -19.24
C GLY A 541 -5.55 -22.66 -17.74
N ASN A 542 -6.50 -22.22 -16.92
CA ASN A 542 -6.34 -22.14 -15.46
C ASN A 542 -6.62 -23.46 -14.71
N ALA A 543 -6.77 -24.61 -15.36
CA ALA A 543 -6.98 -25.87 -14.66
C ALA A 543 -5.71 -26.31 -13.91
N VAL A 544 -5.88 -26.81 -12.67
CA VAL A 544 -4.80 -27.33 -11.80
C VAL A 544 -5.21 -28.67 -11.23
N ASP A 545 -4.25 -29.53 -10.91
CA ASP A 545 -4.53 -30.81 -10.25
C ASP A 545 -5.10 -30.57 -8.85
N SER A 546 -6.20 -31.23 -8.52
CA SER A 546 -6.93 -31.05 -7.25
C SER A 546 -6.10 -31.36 -6.00
N ASP A 547 -5.11 -32.24 -6.11
CA ASP A 547 -4.23 -32.67 -5.02
C ASP A 547 -2.91 -31.90 -4.96
N SER A 548 -2.61 -31.04 -5.95
CA SER A 548 -1.48 -30.13 -5.95
C SER A 548 -1.64 -29.03 -4.90
N PHE A 549 -0.56 -28.30 -4.62
CA PHE A 549 -0.59 -27.16 -3.70
C PHE A 549 -1.66 -26.13 -4.13
N MET A 550 -1.64 -25.72 -5.41
CA MET A 550 -2.61 -24.75 -5.95
C MET A 550 -4.04 -25.30 -5.93
N GLY A 551 -4.23 -26.58 -6.24
CA GLY A 551 -5.56 -27.20 -6.20
C GLY A 551 -6.16 -27.21 -4.79
N ARG A 552 -5.35 -27.54 -3.78
CA ARG A 552 -5.77 -27.51 -2.37
C ARG A 552 -6.01 -26.09 -1.89
N LEU A 553 -5.18 -25.12 -2.29
CA LEU A 553 -5.34 -23.69 -1.96
C LEU A 553 -6.66 -23.16 -2.54
N ARG A 554 -6.93 -23.37 -3.83
CA ARG A 554 -8.18 -22.99 -4.52
C ARG A 554 -9.41 -23.58 -3.84
N LYS A 555 -9.38 -24.88 -3.55
CA LYS A 555 -10.49 -25.60 -2.92
C LYS A 555 -10.86 -25.02 -1.55
N ARG A 556 -9.86 -24.68 -0.74
CA ARG A 556 -10.07 -24.24 0.63
C ARG A 556 -10.35 -22.74 0.77
N THR A 557 -9.81 -21.92 -0.15
CA THR A 557 -10.10 -20.47 -0.16
C THR A 557 -11.40 -20.14 -0.89
N GLY A 558 -11.85 -20.99 -1.83
CA GLY A 558 -12.90 -20.64 -2.79
C GLY A 558 -12.45 -19.70 -3.91
N LEU A 559 -11.19 -19.28 -3.92
CA LEU A 559 -10.59 -18.37 -4.91
C LEU A 559 -9.94 -19.21 -6.02
N LEU A 560 -10.60 -19.33 -7.17
CA LEU A 560 -10.22 -20.27 -8.22
C LEU A 560 -9.08 -19.81 -9.13
N ALA A 561 -8.57 -18.62 -8.93
CA ALA A 561 -7.56 -18.01 -9.79
C ALA A 561 -6.13 -17.99 -9.21
N PHE A 562 -5.88 -18.73 -8.10
CA PHE A 562 -4.52 -18.97 -7.62
C PHE A 562 -3.74 -19.83 -8.60
N ASP A 563 -2.52 -19.42 -8.92
CA ASP A 563 -1.58 -20.19 -9.75
C ASP A 563 -0.14 -19.73 -9.52
N LEU A 564 0.80 -20.26 -10.30
CA LEU A 564 2.13 -19.68 -10.47
C LEU A 564 2.06 -18.37 -11.28
N PRO A 565 3.00 -17.45 -11.16
CA PRO A 565 3.13 -16.33 -12.09
C PRO A 565 3.50 -16.83 -13.49
N THR A 566 3.09 -16.11 -14.54
CA THR A 566 3.73 -16.28 -15.85
C THR A 566 5.17 -15.74 -15.77
N GLU A 567 6.02 -16.11 -16.71
CA GLU A 567 7.39 -15.61 -16.78
C GLU A 567 7.43 -14.08 -16.86
N ALA A 568 6.53 -13.50 -17.64
CA ALA A 568 6.40 -12.04 -17.79
C ALA A 568 5.89 -11.35 -16.53
N GLU A 569 4.90 -11.91 -15.85
CA GLU A 569 4.42 -11.39 -14.56
C GLU A 569 5.53 -11.43 -13.51
N TRP A 570 6.31 -12.51 -13.49
CA TRP A 570 7.44 -12.64 -12.57
C TRP A 570 8.52 -11.57 -12.81
N GLU A 571 8.95 -11.38 -14.08
CA GLU A 571 9.99 -10.39 -14.39
C GLU A 571 9.50 -8.95 -14.17
N TYR A 572 8.24 -8.66 -14.52
CA TYR A 572 7.62 -7.36 -14.25
C TYR A 572 7.59 -7.05 -12.74
N ALA A 573 7.16 -8.03 -11.94
CA ALA A 573 7.12 -7.91 -10.49
C ALA A 573 8.55 -7.78 -9.89
N CYS A 574 9.52 -8.54 -10.41
CA CYS A 574 10.92 -8.45 -9.99
C CYS A 574 11.51 -7.06 -10.25
N ARG A 575 11.34 -6.54 -11.45
CA ARG A 575 11.88 -5.23 -11.84
C ARG A 575 11.27 -4.07 -11.08
N ALA A 576 9.98 -4.12 -10.78
CA ALA A 576 9.29 -3.04 -10.06
C ALA A 576 9.61 -1.64 -10.61
N GLY A 577 9.66 -1.50 -11.95
CA GLY A 577 9.97 -0.27 -12.66
C GLY A 577 11.45 -0.05 -12.99
N THR A 578 12.38 -0.89 -12.53
CA THR A 578 13.80 -0.79 -12.89
C THR A 578 14.08 -1.44 -14.25
N THR A 579 15.15 -0.97 -14.92
CA THR A 579 15.65 -1.54 -16.18
C THR A 579 17.03 -2.17 -16.05
N THR A 580 17.59 -2.17 -14.83
CA THR A 580 18.91 -2.69 -14.49
C THR A 580 18.89 -4.20 -14.22
N ALA A 581 20.07 -4.81 -14.13
CA ALA A 581 20.21 -6.23 -13.82
C ALA A 581 19.57 -6.64 -12.49
N LEU A 582 19.57 -5.74 -11.50
CA LEU A 582 18.98 -5.96 -10.18
C LEU A 582 17.85 -4.96 -9.90
N ASN A 583 16.88 -5.38 -9.14
CA ASN A 583 15.72 -4.59 -8.73
C ASN A 583 16.04 -3.41 -7.79
N SER A 584 17.27 -3.29 -7.34
CA SER A 584 17.79 -2.14 -6.58
C SER A 584 18.14 -0.92 -7.44
N GLY A 585 17.96 -0.98 -8.76
CA GLY A 585 18.42 0.04 -9.70
C GLY A 585 19.93 0.00 -9.95
N LYS A 586 20.58 -1.13 -9.64
CA LYS A 586 22.01 -1.32 -9.84
C LYS A 586 22.28 -2.47 -10.80
N ASP A 587 23.40 -2.38 -11.54
CA ASP A 587 23.91 -3.45 -12.37
C ASP A 587 24.90 -4.33 -11.60
N LEU A 588 25.23 -5.48 -12.18
CA LEU A 588 26.27 -6.33 -11.63
C LEU A 588 27.66 -5.68 -11.78
N THR A 589 28.45 -5.73 -10.73
CA THR A 589 29.88 -5.35 -10.75
C THR A 589 30.80 -6.49 -11.16
N GLY A 590 30.28 -7.71 -11.20
CA GLY A 590 30.95 -8.93 -11.62
C GLY A 590 29.96 -10.07 -11.81
N THR A 591 30.27 -11.01 -12.70
CA THR A 591 29.38 -12.14 -13.04
C THR A 591 29.34 -13.23 -11.97
N VAL A 592 30.41 -13.37 -11.19
CA VAL A 592 30.58 -14.44 -10.21
C VAL A 592 30.27 -13.92 -8.81
N GLU A 593 31.09 -13.00 -8.32
CA GLU A 593 30.91 -12.31 -7.04
C GLU A 593 30.45 -10.85 -7.28
N CYS A 594 29.46 -10.37 -6.54
CA CYS A 594 28.89 -9.05 -6.73
C CYS A 594 28.30 -8.51 -5.42
N SER A 595 28.85 -7.40 -4.91
CA SER A 595 28.37 -6.76 -3.69
C SER A 595 26.95 -6.21 -3.84
N ASN A 596 26.57 -5.71 -5.04
CA ASN A 596 25.22 -5.23 -5.30
C ASN A 596 24.19 -6.38 -5.21
N MET A 597 24.58 -7.61 -5.58
CA MET A 597 23.73 -8.80 -5.43
C MET A 597 23.54 -9.17 -3.96
N ALA A 598 24.58 -9.04 -3.13
CA ALA A 598 24.50 -9.34 -1.71
C ALA A 598 23.53 -8.43 -0.94
N ASP A 599 23.22 -7.24 -1.45
CA ASP A 599 22.24 -6.32 -0.86
C ASP A 599 20.79 -6.79 -1.05
N VAL A 600 20.51 -7.54 -2.13
CA VAL A 600 19.14 -7.84 -2.58
C VAL A 600 18.77 -9.33 -2.53
N GLY A 601 19.73 -10.22 -2.29
CA GLY A 601 19.41 -11.64 -2.28
C GLY A 601 20.51 -12.57 -1.78
N ARG A 602 20.08 -13.80 -1.53
CA ARG A 602 20.92 -14.94 -1.14
C ARG A 602 21.50 -15.61 -2.39
N TYR A 603 22.82 -15.66 -2.51
CA TYR A 603 23.49 -16.33 -3.61
C TYR A 603 24.77 -17.05 -3.11
N TRP A 604 25.53 -17.72 -3.99
CA TRP A 604 26.66 -18.54 -3.61
C TRP A 604 27.65 -17.86 -2.62
N TYR A 605 28.03 -16.61 -2.85
CA TYR A 605 29.06 -15.92 -2.08
C TYR A 605 28.65 -15.43 -0.69
N ASN A 606 27.37 -15.36 -0.40
CA ASN A 606 26.88 -14.96 0.92
C ASN A 606 26.07 -16.06 1.64
N GLY A 607 26.09 -17.32 1.10
CA GLY A 607 25.28 -18.39 1.65
C GLY A 607 25.88 -19.79 1.63
N VAL A 608 27.16 -19.96 1.25
CA VAL A 608 27.76 -21.29 1.13
C VAL A 608 29.09 -21.37 1.88
N SER A 609 29.04 -21.37 3.22
CA SER A 609 30.17 -21.78 4.05
C SER A 609 30.07 -23.23 4.54
N GLU A 610 28.82 -23.76 4.62
CA GLU A 610 28.53 -25.14 5.03
C GLU A 610 27.33 -25.68 4.27
N PHE A 611 27.47 -26.83 3.61
CA PHE A 611 26.37 -27.51 2.94
C PHE A 611 25.87 -28.69 3.79
N SER A 612 24.86 -28.45 4.61
CA SER A 612 24.24 -29.44 5.48
C SER A 612 22.72 -29.27 5.53
N GLU A 613 21.99 -30.38 5.57
CA GLU A 613 20.53 -30.36 5.73
C GLU A 613 20.08 -29.70 7.07
N TYR A 614 20.95 -29.62 8.05
CA TYR A 614 20.70 -29.03 9.37
C TYR A 614 21.38 -27.68 9.59
N CYS A 615 21.93 -27.05 8.55
CA CYS A 615 22.58 -25.75 8.70
C CYS A 615 21.59 -24.65 9.15
N THR A 616 22.15 -23.56 9.73
CA THR A 616 21.40 -22.36 10.08
C THR A 616 21.03 -21.57 8.82
N THR A 617 20.22 -20.52 8.95
CA THR A 617 19.86 -19.62 7.84
C THR A 617 21.02 -18.78 7.31
N ASP A 618 22.19 -18.86 7.94
CA ASP A 618 23.45 -18.26 7.42
C ASP A 618 24.03 -19.06 6.24
N ASN A 619 23.60 -20.33 6.09
CA ASN A 619 24.02 -21.24 5.02
C ASN A 619 22.81 -21.83 4.30
N GLY A 620 22.97 -22.12 3.01
CA GLY A 620 21.91 -22.57 2.14
C GLY A 620 20.84 -21.49 1.95
N THR A 621 19.57 -21.88 1.94
CA THR A 621 18.46 -20.89 1.86
C THR A 621 18.43 -19.99 3.09
N ALA A 622 18.15 -18.70 2.90
CA ALA A 622 17.94 -17.75 3.97
C ALA A 622 16.48 -17.79 4.48
N LYS A 623 16.22 -17.14 5.61
CA LYS A 623 14.88 -16.80 6.04
C LYS A 623 14.24 -15.88 4.98
N ALA A 624 13.03 -16.16 4.53
CA ALA A 624 12.31 -15.33 3.59
C ALA A 624 12.17 -13.88 4.10
N GLY A 625 12.39 -12.90 3.23
CA GLY A 625 12.37 -11.49 3.59
C GLY A 625 13.57 -10.99 4.39
N THR A 626 14.72 -11.66 4.26
CA THR A 626 15.97 -11.23 4.92
C THR A 626 16.64 -10.06 4.18
N TYR A 627 16.56 -10.04 2.86
CA TYR A 627 17.21 -9.05 2.03
C TYR A 627 16.30 -7.87 1.71
N ARG A 628 16.88 -6.83 1.12
CA ARG A 628 16.14 -5.62 0.77
C ARG A 628 15.06 -5.94 -0.29
N PRO A 629 13.79 -5.53 -0.07
CA PRO A 629 12.75 -5.69 -1.08
C PRO A 629 12.98 -4.75 -2.26
N ASN A 630 12.31 -5.05 -3.38
CA ASN A 630 12.22 -4.13 -4.50
C ASN A 630 11.28 -2.94 -4.17
N ASP A 631 11.17 -1.99 -5.10
CA ASP A 631 10.37 -0.77 -4.89
C ASP A 631 8.85 -1.07 -4.76
N TRP A 632 8.38 -2.27 -5.15
CA TRP A 632 7.02 -2.75 -4.89
C TRP A 632 6.90 -3.62 -3.63
N GLY A 633 7.94 -3.71 -2.78
CA GLY A 633 7.91 -4.44 -1.51
C GLY A 633 7.95 -5.95 -1.64
N LEU A 634 8.39 -6.51 -2.77
CA LEU A 634 8.61 -7.94 -2.95
C LEU A 634 10.02 -8.31 -2.53
N TYR A 635 10.13 -9.37 -1.76
CA TYR A 635 11.38 -9.87 -1.19
C TYR A 635 11.92 -11.06 -1.99
N ASP A 636 13.25 -11.25 -1.91
CA ASP A 636 13.97 -12.43 -2.39
C ASP A 636 13.74 -12.71 -3.89
N MET A 637 13.49 -11.64 -4.70
CA MET A 637 13.36 -11.76 -6.16
C MET A 637 14.70 -12.09 -6.84
N HIS A 638 15.81 -12.06 -6.09
CA HIS A 638 17.16 -12.40 -6.53
C HIS A 638 17.77 -13.44 -5.60
N GLY A 639 18.03 -14.64 -6.10
CA GLY A 639 18.64 -15.72 -5.35
C GLY A 639 17.64 -16.46 -4.44
N ASN A 640 18.10 -16.98 -3.33
CA ASN A 640 17.44 -17.85 -2.36
C ASN A 640 16.96 -19.17 -2.99
N VAL A 641 15.83 -19.22 -3.71
CA VAL A 641 15.45 -20.36 -4.55
C VAL A 641 15.05 -19.92 -5.95
N TYR A 642 15.31 -20.76 -6.95
CA TYR A 642 14.65 -20.62 -8.26
C TYR A 642 13.16 -20.75 -8.10
N GLU A 643 12.40 -19.93 -8.80
CA GLU A 643 10.96 -19.91 -8.74
C GLU A 643 10.33 -20.44 -10.03
N TRP A 644 9.53 -21.48 -9.91
CA TRP A 644 8.77 -22.01 -11.02
C TRP A 644 7.77 -20.99 -11.56
N CYS A 645 7.76 -20.82 -12.90
CA CYS A 645 6.75 -20.07 -13.63
C CYS A 645 5.84 -20.99 -14.43
N LEU A 646 4.67 -20.48 -14.86
CA LEU A 646 3.69 -21.24 -15.65
C LEU A 646 4.24 -21.73 -16.98
N ASP A 647 5.09 -20.93 -17.61
CA ASP A 647 5.43 -20.98 -19.01
C ASP A 647 6.30 -22.19 -19.37
N TRP A 648 6.05 -22.77 -20.53
CA TRP A 648 7.05 -23.61 -21.19
C TRP A 648 8.22 -22.74 -21.62
N TYR A 649 9.42 -23.23 -21.38
CA TYR A 649 10.63 -22.55 -21.83
C TYR A 649 10.70 -22.57 -23.36
N GLY A 650 10.92 -21.39 -23.96
CA GLY A 650 11.04 -21.19 -25.39
C GLY A 650 11.67 -19.83 -25.72
N ASP A 651 11.89 -19.57 -26.97
CA ASP A 651 12.49 -18.32 -27.42
C ASP A 651 11.54 -17.15 -27.20
N TYR A 652 12.09 -15.99 -26.84
CA TYR A 652 11.33 -14.76 -26.75
C TYR A 652 10.99 -14.21 -28.14
N PRO A 653 9.81 -13.62 -28.31
CA PRO A 653 9.50 -12.86 -29.51
C PRO A 653 10.39 -11.61 -29.59
N THR A 654 10.57 -11.10 -30.81
CA THR A 654 11.21 -9.79 -31.07
C THR A 654 10.21 -8.65 -31.10
N GLU A 655 8.93 -8.97 -31.28
CA GLU A 655 7.82 -8.03 -31.36
C GLU A 655 7.19 -7.80 -29.98
N ALA A 656 6.47 -6.68 -29.82
CA ALA A 656 5.68 -6.40 -28.64
C ALA A 656 4.55 -7.44 -28.44
N VAL A 657 4.36 -7.90 -27.20
CA VAL A 657 3.35 -8.89 -26.86
C VAL A 657 2.45 -8.42 -25.70
N THR A 658 1.24 -8.97 -25.67
CA THR A 658 0.25 -8.68 -24.62
C THR A 658 -0.12 -9.96 -23.89
N ASP A 659 -0.06 -9.94 -22.55
CA ASP A 659 -0.34 -11.07 -21.66
C ASP A 659 0.28 -12.39 -22.16
N PRO A 660 1.60 -12.45 -22.38
CA PRO A 660 2.24 -13.63 -22.96
C PRO A 660 2.10 -14.84 -22.01
N GLN A 661 1.92 -16.01 -22.59
CA GLN A 661 1.73 -17.28 -21.91
C GLN A 661 2.86 -18.28 -22.16
N GLY A 662 3.98 -17.81 -22.70
CA GLY A 662 5.10 -18.65 -23.08
C GLY A 662 4.87 -19.48 -24.35
N ALA A 663 5.73 -20.46 -24.59
CA ALA A 663 5.57 -21.37 -25.71
C ALA A 663 4.30 -22.25 -25.52
N SER A 664 3.65 -22.60 -26.63
CA SER A 664 2.42 -23.42 -26.61
C SER A 664 2.65 -24.85 -26.10
N ALA A 665 3.88 -25.36 -26.21
CA ALA A 665 4.29 -26.68 -25.72
C ALA A 665 5.80 -26.70 -25.46
N GLY A 666 6.27 -27.62 -24.62
CA GLY A 666 7.68 -27.79 -24.29
C GLY A 666 7.94 -29.06 -23.47
N SER A 667 9.21 -29.28 -23.15
CA SER A 667 9.66 -30.38 -22.26
C SER A 667 10.16 -29.89 -20.90
N VAL A 668 10.41 -28.59 -20.78
CA VAL A 668 10.89 -27.93 -19.56
C VAL A 668 10.12 -26.65 -19.29
N ARG A 669 9.89 -26.36 -18.02
CA ARG A 669 9.23 -25.14 -17.53
C ARG A 669 10.25 -24.09 -17.14
N VAL A 670 9.85 -22.83 -17.26
CA VAL A 670 10.69 -21.69 -16.88
C VAL A 670 10.88 -21.65 -15.35
N GLN A 671 12.09 -21.30 -14.95
CA GLN A 671 12.48 -20.97 -13.58
C GLN A 671 13.19 -19.63 -13.57
N ARG A 672 12.95 -18.80 -12.57
CA ARG A 672 13.47 -17.43 -12.48
C ARG A 672 14.13 -17.15 -11.13
N GLY A 673 14.86 -16.02 -11.03
CA GLY A 673 15.39 -15.45 -9.80
C GLY A 673 16.79 -15.90 -9.38
N GLY A 674 17.26 -17.07 -9.82
CA GLY A 674 18.48 -17.68 -9.28
C GLY A 674 18.24 -18.34 -7.92
N SER A 675 19.30 -18.75 -7.24
CA SER A 675 19.20 -19.47 -5.97
C SER A 675 20.39 -19.20 -5.07
N TRP A 676 20.32 -19.71 -3.83
CA TRP A 676 21.43 -19.72 -2.87
C TRP A 676 22.71 -20.39 -3.42
N TYR A 677 22.58 -21.24 -4.41
CA TYR A 677 23.68 -21.99 -5.06
C TYR A 677 24.15 -21.36 -6.38
N SER A 678 23.57 -20.26 -6.79
CA SER A 678 23.86 -19.55 -8.05
C SER A 678 24.91 -18.47 -7.86
N ILE A 679 25.74 -18.24 -8.88
CA ILE A 679 26.61 -17.07 -8.97
C ILE A 679 25.78 -15.84 -9.39
N ALA A 680 26.32 -14.62 -9.23
CA ALA A 680 25.56 -13.38 -9.40
C ALA A 680 24.86 -13.24 -10.77
N GLN A 681 25.50 -13.67 -11.88
CA GLN A 681 24.90 -13.56 -13.22
C GLN A 681 23.60 -14.34 -13.37
N TYR A 682 23.41 -15.43 -12.61
CA TYR A 682 22.20 -16.26 -12.66
C TYR A 682 21.08 -15.75 -11.74
N CYS A 683 21.35 -14.67 -11.01
CA CYS A 683 20.36 -14.02 -10.14
C CYS A 683 19.82 -12.71 -10.71
N ARG A 684 20.09 -12.35 -11.96
CA ARG A 684 19.59 -11.11 -12.61
C ARG A 684 18.09 -11.17 -12.89
N SER A 685 17.46 -10.02 -12.96
CA SER A 685 16.03 -9.90 -13.31
C SER A 685 15.68 -10.59 -14.64
N ALA A 686 16.54 -10.49 -15.64
CA ALA A 686 16.34 -11.06 -16.98
C ALA A 686 16.77 -12.51 -17.13
N TYR A 687 17.61 -13.03 -16.20
CA TYR A 687 18.13 -14.40 -16.35
C TYR A 687 17.04 -15.45 -16.34
N ARG A 688 17.13 -16.40 -17.26
CA ARG A 688 16.17 -17.48 -17.49
C ARG A 688 16.81 -18.82 -17.21
N SER A 689 16.19 -19.61 -16.34
CA SER A 689 16.51 -21.02 -16.15
C SER A 689 15.35 -21.90 -16.56
N ASN A 690 15.55 -23.19 -16.58
CA ASN A 690 14.51 -24.15 -16.90
C ASN A 690 14.70 -25.48 -16.17
N GLY A 691 13.60 -26.19 -15.95
CA GLY A 691 13.59 -27.51 -15.33
C GLY A 691 12.48 -28.42 -15.89
N ARG A 692 12.70 -29.74 -15.85
CA ARG A 692 11.63 -30.68 -16.17
C ARG A 692 10.53 -30.56 -15.12
N PRO A 693 9.23 -30.62 -15.50
CA PRO A 693 8.12 -30.44 -14.56
C PRO A 693 8.15 -31.35 -13.33
N SER A 694 8.77 -32.53 -13.44
CA SER A 694 8.91 -33.50 -12.33
C SER A 694 10.21 -33.36 -11.52
N SER A 695 11.09 -32.42 -11.88
CA SER A 695 12.38 -32.24 -11.18
C SER A 695 12.19 -31.62 -9.80
N ARG A 696 12.99 -32.11 -8.83
CA ARG A 696 13.02 -31.62 -7.46
C ARG A 696 14.48 -31.39 -7.05
N ASN A 697 14.86 -30.15 -6.82
CA ASN A 697 16.21 -29.79 -6.40
C ASN A 697 16.16 -28.95 -5.13
N SER A 698 17.23 -28.96 -4.33
CA SER A 698 17.34 -28.18 -3.08
C SER A 698 17.47 -26.66 -3.31
N TYR A 699 17.32 -26.23 -4.53
CA TYR A 699 17.35 -24.83 -4.96
C TYR A 699 16.13 -24.43 -5.80
N ASP A 700 15.12 -25.31 -5.97
CA ASP A 700 13.89 -25.04 -6.72
C ASP A 700 12.70 -24.89 -5.74
N GLY A 701 12.09 -23.72 -5.73
CA GLY A 701 10.91 -23.35 -4.97
C GLY A 701 9.90 -22.58 -5.84
N PHE A 702 9.06 -21.76 -5.24
CA PHE A 702 8.05 -20.97 -5.98
C PHE A 702 7.46 -19.84 -5.12
N ARG A 703 6.83 -18.90 -5.78
CA ARG A 703 5.87 -17.97 -5.16
C ARG A 703 4.49 -18.09 -5.81
N VAL A 704 3.46 -17.77 -5.04
CA VAL A 704 2.06 -17.85 -5.46
C VAL A 704 1.65 -16.60 -6.21
N ALA A 705 0.86 -16.74 -7.27
CA ALA A 705 0.15 -15.63 -7.90
C ALA A 705 -1.38 -15.82 -7.80
N PHE A 706 -2.13 -14.73 -7.85
CA PHE A 706 -3.59 -14.72 -7.88
C PHE A 706 -4.08 -13.65 -8.86
N ARG A 707 -4.96 -14.03 -9.78
CA ARG A 707 -5.53 -13.15 -10.81
C ARG A 707 -7.03 -13.02 -10.54
N PRO A 708 -7.52 -11.92 -9.88
CA PRO A 708 -8.91 -11.75 -9.49
C PRO A 708 -9.88 -11.70 -10.66
#